data_6700bc1141dea78e799b2a6f0428e2ae
#
_entry.id   6700bc1141dea78e799b2a6f0428e2ae
#
_cell.length_a   1.000
_cell.length_b   1.000
_cell.length_c   1.000
_cell.angle_alpha   90.00
_cell.angle_beta   90.00
_cell.angle_gamma   90.00
#
_symmetry.space_group_name_H-M   'P 1'
#
loop_
_entity.id
_entity.type
_entity.pdbx_description
1 polymer ?
#
loop_
_entity_poly.entity_id
_entity_poly.type
_entity_poly.pdbx_seq_one_letter_code
_entity_poly.pdbx_strand_id
1 'polypeptide(L)'
;MSEQEFQETYNRIRDTGEQLLKYLKELRAGRFKEGDSTQGLQSVEDNLTKALKALAEQKYQVAVIAAMKAGKSTFLNAIIGADVLASEAEACTVCRTDIRPIDAGQTPRLLEYQAGKREPIVLIEGEAREIRQRFLERTHEIRAKNNQDSTTRFELEHPIEAISTMPSLAGFTLVDTPGPNEWESVSLNTTSLKQTALEALRTCDAILFILDYTAFRDNTNSELLQDLIEQRKEFLAENTGKLYFVLNKVDRKAERDRPVADVIESLRINLVEFGIPEPIIYSVSGWQGLLSKLIQQGKATDIHIKDFEDFFSARYAERDERGRRIIPLPEEIAPQALNDSGIPIIQETVIQTITQNSGWNLLSDVLDELNKAAKAIDETFITDIRGWQLEFDELLQKIEEYKKHSDLAKNQVATVKKSVEAQKQLLISTFSQGINKFADTAKKRTATEIERVAENQSKKSLPQNKNQNLFTYLVDKIGSLFEANSSSDPYKIRVKNRKDAEQIGKIINEYCTPIIQNFWLDTQDRLVRDGTKIREDLAQRIRKEIQAISDDLSEYIGNALQVEIGNNPIQFPEFEFSGIDAKVQHQQEAYRKKESKTKCCSNETYEVDAKIDSFRDVYDIDLQDTTYLIQQKIDAQVEKNLELLQRVIQKQVSEDFRKGEKQINDYINRFQSEFDYLLKERATRELEASEVIAILESQRIKMSEYLNELVYVREILDSWKPRNR
;
A
#
# COMPACT_ATOMS: atom_id res chain seq x y z
N MET A 1 -19.88 19.61 -1.38
CA MET A 1 -20.79 19.08 -0.33
C MET A 1 -20.60 19.91 0.92
N SER A 2 -21.66 20.52 1.42
CA SER A 2 -21.65 21.16 2.73
C SER A 2 -21.74 20.08 3.83
N GLU A 3 -21.28 20.41 5.02
CA GLU A 3 -21.36 19.54 6.20
C GLU A 3 -22.83 19.14 6.48
N GLN A 4 -23.73 20.09 6.37
CA GLN A 4 -25.16 19.89 6.61
C GLN A 4 -25.77 18.88 5.61
N GLU A 5 -25.43 18.99 4.32
CA GLU A 5 -25.88 18.07 3.28
C GLU A 5 -25.35 16.64 3.50
N PHE A 6 -24.11 16.50 3.93
CA PHE A 6 -23.55 15.19 4.26
C PHE A 6 -24.30 14.56 5.44
N GLN A 7 -24.49 15.31 6.52
CA GLN A 7 -25.19 14.82 7.71
C GLN A 7 -26.64 14.44 7.43
N GLU A 8 -27.34 15.24 6.61
CA GLU A 8 -28.70 14.92 6.20
C GLU A 8 -28.76 13.64 5.39
N THR A 9 -27.81 13.44 4.45
CA THR A 9 -27.76 12.21 3.63
C THR A 9 -27.35 11.00 4.45
N TYR A 10 -26.38 11.15 5.34
CA TYR A 10 -25.99 10.11 6.29
C TYR A 10 -27.19 9.67 7.14
N ASN A 11 -27.91 10.60 7.73
CA ASN A 11 -29.08 10.30 8.55
C ASN A 11 -30.18 9.60 7.74
N ARG A 12 -30.45 10.06 6.51
CA ARG A 12 -31.41 9.40 5.61
C ARG A 12 -31.05 7.97 5.29
N ILE A 13 -29.78 7.72 4.91
CA ILE A 13 -29.28 6.35 4.62
C ILE A 13 -29.39 5.47 5.86
N ARG A 14 -28.98 5.96 7.03
CA ARG A 14 -29.07 5.24 8.29
C ARG A 14 -30.52 4.91 8.63
N ASP A 15 -31.40 5.92 8.66
CA ASP A 15 -32.78 5.78 9.10
C ASP A 15 -33.56 4.86 8.14
N THR A 16 -33.38 5.02 6.82
CA THR A 16 -33.97 4.13 5.80
C THR A 16 -33.43 2.71 5.95
N GLY A 17 -32.13 2.56 6.21
CA GLY A 17 -31.50 1.26 6.42
C GLY A 17 -31.98 0.55 7.67
N GLU A 18 -32.10 1.24 8.80
CA GLU A 18 -32.65 0.70 10.05
C GLU A 18 -34.10 0.27 9.89
N GLN A 19 -34.91 1.09 9.21
CA GLN A 19 -36.32 0.77 8.92
C GLN A 19 -36.42 -0.46 8.00
N LEU A 20 -35.60 -0.53 6.94
CA LEU A 20 -35.57 -1.67 6.03
C LEU A 20 -35.10 -2.96 6.75
N LEU A 21 -34.08 -2.87 7.61
CA LEU A 21 -33.62 -3.99 8.41
C LEU A 21 -34.70 -4.48 9.40
N LYS A 22 -35.39 -3.55 10.06
CA LYS A 22 -36.51 -3.87 10.93
C LYS A 22 -37.63 -4.56 10.16
N TYR A 23 -38.01 -3.99 9.01
CA TYR A 23 -39.01 -4.56 8.13
C TYR A 23 -38.65 -5.98 7.66
N LEU A 24 -37.40 -6.20 7.25
CA LEU A 24 -36.90 -7.53 6.85
C LEU A 24 -36.98 -8.54 8.00
N LYS A 25 -36.62 -8.13 9.22
CA LYS A 25 -36.73 -8.99 10.42
C LYS A 25 -38.18 -9.34 10.74
N GLU A 26 -39.10 -8.37 10.66
CA GLU A 26 -40.54 -8.60 10.87
C GLU A 26 -41.11 -9.56 9.81
N LEU A 27 -40.72 -9.38 8.55
CA LEU A 27 -41.11 -10.24 7.45
C LEU A 27 -40.65 -11.68 7.66
N ARG A 28 -39.40 -11.88 8.06
CA ARG A 28 -38.84 -13.20 8.38
C ARG A 28 -39.52 -13.84 9.59
N ALA A 29 -39.73 -13.08 10.66
CA ALA A 29 -40.41 -13.58 11.88
C ALA A 29 -41.85 -14.00 11.61
N GLY A 30 -42.56 -13.33 10.71
CA GLY A 30 -43.92 -13.66 10.33
C GLY A 30 -44.06 -14.87 9.41
N ARG A 31 -43.09 -15.06 8.51
CA ARG A 31 -43.12 -16.12 7.46
C ARG A 31 -42.58 -17.47 7.95
N PHE A 32 -41.61 -17.48 8.87
CA PHE A 32 -40.75 -18.64 9.11
C PHE A 32 -40.76 -19.06 10.58
N LYS A 33 -41.98 -19.34 11.12
CA LYS A 33 -42.14 -19.69 12.53
C LYS A 33 -41.54 -21.01 12.94
N GLU A 34 -41.22 -21.96 12.08
CA GLU A 34 -40.64 -23.26 12.43
C GLU A 34 -39.69 -23.77 11.35
N GLY A 35 -38.39 -23.63 11.56
CA GLY A 35 -37.38 -24.57 11.07
C GLY A 35 -36.98 -24.48 9.59
N ASP A 36 -37.49 -23.57 8.80
CA ASP A 36 -37.08 -23.44 7.39
C ASP A 36 -35.82 -22.60 7.25
N SER A 37 -34.81 -23.18 6.65
CA SER A 37 -33.54 -22.56 6.33
C SER A 37 -33.70 -21.54 5.18
N THR A 38 -34.17 -20.37 5.48
CA THR A 38 -34.26 -19.25 4.54
C THR A 38 -32.91 -18.59 4.33
N GLN A 39 -31.98 -19.36 3.76
CA GLN A 39 -30.60 -18.93 3.55
C GLN A 39 -30.52 -17.65 2.70
N GLY A 40 -31.45 -17.46 1.73
CA GLY A 40 -31.42 -16.31 0.85
C GLY A 40 -31.69 -14.98 1.52
N LEU A 41 -32.76 -14.87 2.31
CA LEU A 41 -33.08 -13.64 3.06
C LEU A 41 -32.18 -13.47 4.29
N GLN A 42 -31.62 -14.55 4.85
CA GLN A 42 -30.61 -14.47 5.90
C GLN A 42 -29.36 -13.77 5.41
N SER A 43 -28.86 -14.11 4.22
CA SER A 43 -27.67 -13.45 3.68
C SER A 43 -27.90 -11.96 3.41
N VAL A 44 -29.10 -11.58 2.98
CA VAL A 44 -29.49 -10.17 2.80
C VAL A 44 -29.51 -9.42 4.14
N GLU A 45 -30.10 -10.02 5.19
CA GLU A 45 -30.10 -9.43 6.54
C GLU A 45 -28.68 -9.28 7.10
N ASP A 46 -27.85 -10.31 6.96
CA ASP A 46 -26.47 -10.29 7.44
C ASP A 46 -25.64 -9.22 6.72
N ASN A 47 -25.79 -9.07 5.41
CA ASN A 47 -25.08 -8.06 4.63
C ASN A 47 -25.57 -6.64 5.01
N LEU A 48 -26.88 -6.43 5.11
CA LEU A 48 -27.47 -5.17 5.53
C LEU A 48 -27.01 -4.78 6.95
N THR A 49 -27.01 -5.75 7.87
CA THR A 49 -26.54 -5.53 9.25
C THR A 49 -25.07 -5.14 9.28
N LYS A 50 -24.22 -5.78 8.46
CA LYS A 50 -22.80 -5.41 8.34
C LYS A 50 -22.61 -4.03 7.75
N ALA A 51 -23.36 -3.69 6.71
CA ALA A 51 -23.29 -2.38 6.07
C ALA A 51 -23.70 -1.25 7.03
N LEU A 52 -24.81 -1.41 7.75
CA LEU A 52 -25.26 -0.44 8.76
C LEU A 52 -24.30 -0.33 9.95
N LYS A 53 -23.67 -1.44 10.35
CA LYS A 53 -22.62 -1.42 11.36
C LYS A 53 -21.39 -0.65 10.89
N ALA A 54 -20.96 -0.87 9.65
CA ALA A 54 -19.84 -0.13 9.06
C ALA A 54 -20.16 1.37 8.98
N LEU A 55 -21.41 1.72 8.61
CA LEU A 55 -21.88 3.10 8.61
C LEU A 55 -21.85 3.74 10.00
N ALA A 56 -22.31 3.01 11.03
CA ALA A 56 -22.32 3.50 12.41
C ALA A 56 -20.90 3.65 13.00
N GLU A 57 -20.02 2.73 12.67
CA GLU A 57 -18.62 2.77 13.14
C GLU A 57 -17.79 3.82 12.42
N GLN A 58 -18.17 4.27 11.22
CA GLN A 58 -17.49 5.27 10.38
C GLN A 58 -15.97 5.12 10.39
N LYS A 59 -15.46 3.88 10.46
CA LYS A 59 -14.04 3.60 10.57
C LYS A 59 -13.32 4.04 9.30
N TYR A 60 -12.48 5.04 9.46
CA TYR A 60 -11.58 5.50 8.42
C TYR A 60 -10.18 5.72 8.98
N GLN A 61 -9.21 4.99 8.44
CA GLN A 61 -7.86 4.98 8.97
C GLN A 61 -6.86 5.51 7.95
N VAL A 62 -6.08 6.51 8.36
CA VAL A 62 -4.96 7.04 7.58
C VAL A 62 -3.67 6.65 8.28
N ALA A 63 -2.89 5.75 7.68
CA ALA A 63 -1.59 5.37 8.20
C ALA A 63 -0.53 6.42 7.86
N VAL A 64 0.26 6.79 8.85
CA VAL A 64 1.41 7.67 8.67
C VAL A 64 2.69 6.87 8.88
N ILE A 65 3.49 6.77 7.81
CA ILE A 65 4.71 6.01 7.76
C ILE A 65 5.87 6.95 7.48
N ALA A 66 6.99 6.70 8.12
CA ALA A 66 8.19 7.50 7.90
C ALA A 66 9.46 6.70 8.14
N ALA A 67 10.54 7.12 7.47
CA ALA A 67 11.88 6.75 7.90
C ALA A 67 12.16 7.26 9.32
N MET A 68 13.05 6.58 10.04
CA MET A 68 13.50 7.05 11.35
C MET A 68 14.00 8.50 11.25
N LYS A 69 13.57 9.34 12.19
CA LYS A 69 13.94 10.77 12.23
C LYS A 69 13.42 11.63 11.07
N ALA A 70 12.55 11.15 10.21
CA ALA A 70 11.95 12.00 9.17
C ALA A 70 10.97 13.06 9.70
N GLY A 71 10.72 13.10 11.00
CA GLY A 71 9.87 14.09 11.65
C GLY A 71 8.39 13.71 11.64
N LYS A 72 8.06 12.41 11.68
CA LYS A 72 6.69 11.89 11.69
C LYS A 72 5.83 12.48 12.82
N SER A 73 6.28 12.37 14.08
CA SER A 73 5.53 12.89 15.24
C SER A 73 5.37 14.41 15.18
N THR A 74 6.39 15.14 14.72
CA THR A 74 6.31 16.59 14.52
C THR A 74 5.29 16.96 13.44
N PHE A 75 5.26 16.21 12.33
CA PHE A 75 4.27 16.39 11.29
C PHE A 75 2.85 16.09 11.79
N LEU A 76 2.67 14.99 12.52
CA LEU A 76 1.37 14.65 13.12
C LEU A 76 0.92 15.71 14.12
N ASN A 77 1.81 16.22 14.98
CA ASN A 77 1.52 17.32 15.87
C ASN A 77 1.07 18.59 15.12
N ALA A 78 1.70 18.88 13.96
CA ALA A 78 1.28 19.98 13.10
C ALA A 78 -0.11 19.77 12.48
N ILE A 79 -0.50 18.53 12.15
CA ILE A 79 -1.83 18.19 11.67
C ILE A 79 -2.88 18.27 12.80
N ILE A 80 -2.53 17.77 13.99
CA ILE A 80 -3.39 17.83 15.19
C ILE A 80 -3.59 19.30 15.63
N GLY A 81 -2.57 20.14 15.48
CA GLY A 81 -2.56 21.50 15.96
C GLY A 81 -2.14 21.63 17.43
N ALA A 82 -1.46 20.61 17.98
CA ALA A 82 -0.98 20.56 19.36
C ALA A 82 0.28 19.70 19.48
N ASP A 83 1.17 20.03 20.42
CA ASP A 83 2.39 19.26 20.71
C ASP A 83 2.10 18.16 21.75
N VAL A 84 1.49 17.06 21.30
CA VAL A 84 1.03 15.94 22.15
C VAL A 84 1.84 14.66 21.96
N LEU A 85 2.35 14.39 20.75
CA LEU A 85 3.20 13.26 20.46
C LEU A 85 4.64 13.60 20.78
N ALA A 86 5.33 12.72 21.50
CA ALA A 86 6.74 12.92 21.80
C ALA A 86 7.57 12.85 20.50
N SER A 87 8.41 13.90 20.30
CA SER A 87 9.36 13.98 19.20
C SER A 87 10.76 14.18 19.79
N GLU A 88 11.48 13.11 20.05
CA GLU A 88 12.85 13.16 20.55
C GLU A 88 13.87 12.68 19.53
N ALA A 89 15.16 12.95 19.80
CA ALA A 89 16.28 12.48 18.98
C ALA A 89 16.41 10.95 19.00
N GLU A 90 15.91 10.28 20.02
CA GLU A 90 15.77 8.83 20.08
C GLU A 90 14.40 8.39 19.55
N ALA A 91 14.34 7.17 19.02
CA ALA A 91 13.09 6.63 18.45
C ALA A 91 11.98 6.60 19.51
N CYS A 92 10.89 7.35 19.33
CA CYS A 92 9.85 7.52 20.34
C CYS A 92 8.68 6.54 20.19
N THR A 93 8.43 6.02 18.97
CA THR A 93 7.29 5.16 18.71
C THR A 93 7.64 3.69 19.00
N VAL A 94 7.21 3.19 20.15
CA VAL A 94 7.46 1.79 20.59
C VAL A 94 6.39 0.81 20.10
N CYS A 95 5.18 1.31 19.83
CA CYS A 95 4.07 0.54 19.28
C CYS A 95 3.13 1.47 18.49
N ARG A 96 2.14 0.89 17.83
CA ARG A 96 1.10 1.64 17.10
C ARG A 96 0.40 2.62 18.03
N THR A 97 0.21 3.85 17.57
CA THR A 97 -0.61 4.86 18.25
C THR A 97 -1.76 5.29 17.34
N ASP A 98 -2.99 5.07 17.77
CA ASP A 98 -4.20 5.50 17.08
C ASP A 98 -4.61 6.88 17.61
N ILE A 99 -4.69 7.87 16.74
CA ILE A 99 -5.09 9.25 17.09
C ILE A 99 -6.52 9.45 16.60
N ARG A 100 -7.43 9.65 17.54
CA ARG A 100 -8.86 9.82 17.26
C ARG A 100 -9.32 11.23 17.56
N PRO A 101 -10.16 11.81 16.67
CA PRO A 101 -10.75 13.10 16.93
C PRO A 101 -11.78 13.02 18.04
N ILE A 102 -11.81 14.07 18.85
CA ILE A 102 -12.88 14.37 19.80
C ILE A 102 -13.37 15.81 19.57
N ASP A 103 -14.56 16.13 20.06
CA ASP A 103 -15.08 17.48 19.98
C ASP A 103 -14.23 18.47 20.79
N ALA A 104 -14.17 19.71 20.34
CA ALA A 104 -13.33 20.75 20.96
C ALA A 104 -13.66 21.03 22.44
N GLY A 105 -14.84 20.63 22.92
CA GLY A 105 -15.26 20.76 24.32
C GLY A 105 -14.95 19.56 25.21
N GLN A 106 -14.44 18.48 24.63
CA GLN A 106 -14.08 17.27 25.40
C GLN A 106 -12.64 17.33 25.87
N THR A 107 -12.36 16.73 27.02
CA THR A 107 -11.00 16.67 27.58
C THR A 107 -10.18 15.61 26.83
N PRO A 108 -9.00 15.98 26.29
CA PRO A 108 -8.10 15.02 25.67
C PRO A 108 -7.63 13.95 26.64
N ARG A 109 -7.39 12.73 26.14
CA ARG A 109 -6.92 11.61 26.96
C ARG A 109 -6.03 10.64 26.20
N LEU A 110 -5.14 9.99 26.94
CA LEU A 110 -4.25 8.94 26.46
C LEU A 110 -4.67 7.60 27.07
N LEU A 111 -4.92 6.63 26.21
CA LEU A 111 -5.35 5.28 26.56
C LEU A 111 -4.27 4.27 26.17
N GLU A 112 -4.11 3.23 26.98
CA GLU A 112 -3.20 2.11 26.71
C GLU A 112 -3.98 0.80 26.60
N TYR A 113 -3.75 0.06 25.53
CA TYR A 113 -4.28 -1.29 25.34
C TYR A 113 -3.20 -2.32 25.64
N GLN A 114 -3.53 -3.30 26.49
CA GLN A 114 -2.62 -4.36 26.91
C GLN A 114 -3.12 -5.74 26.47
N ALA A 115 -2.20 -6.61 26.09
CA ALA A 115 -2.53 -7.99 25.75
C ALA A 115 -3.26 -8.69 26.91
N GLY A 116 -4.38 -9.37 26.60
CA GLY A 116 -5.18 -10.08 27.57
C GLY A 116 -6.18 -9.24 28.36
N LYS A 117 -6.19 -7.90 28.22
CA LYS A 117 -7.22 -7.02 28.80
C LYS A 117 -8.24 -6.63 27.74
N ARG A 118 -9.53 -6.62 28.12
CA ARG A 118 -10.63 -6.25 27.21
C ARG A 118 -10.80 -4.72 27.11
N GLU A 119 -10.55 -4.01 28.20
CA GLU A 119 -10.74 -2.56 28.28
C GLU A 119 -9.40 -1.84 28.33
N PRO A 120 -9.27 -0.67 27.69
CA PRO A 120 -8.08 0.15 27.75
C PRO A 120 -7.89 0.76 29.15
N ILE A 121 -6.66 1.08 29.49
CA ILE A 121 -6.29 1.80 30.69
C ILE A 121 -6.14 3.28 30.33
N VAL A 122 -6.86 4.16 31.02
CA VAL A 122 -6.65 5.60 30.91
C VAL A 122 -5.34 5.95 31.63
N LEU A 123 -4.33 6.36 30.88
CA LEU A 123 -3.04 6.77 31.44
C LEU A 123 -3.06 8.18 32.00
N ILE A 124 -3.77 9.09 31.31
CA ILE A 124 -3.95 10.48 31.71
C ILE A 124 -5.12 11.11 30.95
N GLU A 125 -5.79 12.07 31.57
CA GLU A 125 -6.72 13.03 31.00
C GLU A 125 -6.21 14.43 31.34
N GLY A 126 -6.12 15.36 30.37
CA GLY A 126 -5.61 16.69 30.62
C GLY A 126 -5.17 17.43 29.37
N GLU A 127 -4.32 18.43 29.58
CA GLU A 127 -3.80 19.27 28.50
C GLU A 127 -2.69 18.57 27.69
N ALA A 128 -2.43 19.08 26.49
CA ALA A 128 -1.46 18.54 25.56
C ALA A 128 -0.08 18.30 26.18
N ARG A 129 0.40 19.23 27.02
CA ARG A 129 1.71 19.14 27.68
C ARG A 129 1.77 17.96 28.67
N GLU A 130 0.73 17.76 29.44
CA GLU A 130 0.66 16.67 30.43
C GLU A 130 0.57 15.31 29.73
N ILE A 131 -0.24 15.24 28.68
CA ILE A 131 -0.37 14.05 27.82
C ILE A 131 0.99 13.71 27.20
N ARG A 132 1.67 14.70 26.62
CA ARG A 132 2.99 14.50 26.02
C ARG A 132 4.01 13.98 27.01
N GLN A 133 4.05 14.55 28.21
CA GLN A 133 4.95 14.11 29.28
C GLN A 133 4.66 12.67 29.69
N ARG A 134 3.40 12.33 29.94
CA ARG A 134 3.01 10.97 30.36
C ARG A 134 3.25 9.93 29.26
N PHE A 135 3.02 10.31 28.01
CA PHE A 135 3.31 9.45 26.86
C PHE A 135 4.80 9.13 26.75
N LEU A 136 5.65 10.15 26.93
CA LEU A 136 7.10 10.00 26.92
C LEU A 136 7.59 9.10 28.06
N GLU A 137 7.14 9.35 29.28
CA GLU A 137 7.47 8.53 30.45
C GLU A 137 7.11 7.07 30.22
N ARG A 138 5.89 6.81 29.72
CA ARG A 138 5.43 5.45 29.46
C ARG A 138 6.23 4.75 28.36
N THR A 139 6.60 5.47 27.32
CA THR A 139 7.47 4.98 26.25
C THR A 139 8.84 4.59 26.79
N HIS A 140 9.43 5.38 27.67
CA HIS A 140 10.70 5.06 28.35
C HIS A 140 10.57 3.84 29.27
N GLU A 141 9.44 3.71 30.01
CA GLU A 141 9.17 2.51 30.84
C GLU A 141 9.14 1.23 30.00
N ILE A 142 8.47 1.25 28.83
CA ILE A 142 8.37 0.10 27.92
C ILE A 142 9.76 -0.26 27.39
N ARG A 143 10.56 0.73 27.00
CA ARG A 143 11.93 0.50 26.52
C ARG A 143 12.86 -0.04 27.60
N ALA A 144 12.76 0.48 28.81
CA ALA A 144 13.55 -0.01 29.93
C ALA A 144 13.32 -1.49 30.21
N LYS A 145 12.13 -2.02 29.86
CA LYS A 145 11.80 -3.45 29.92
C LYS A 145 12.16 -4.22 28.64
N ASN A 146 13.03 -3.67 27.79
CA ASN A 146 13.42 -4.27 26.51
C ASN A 146 12.21 -4.63 25.63
N ASN A 147 11.17 -3.80 25.64
CA ASN A 147 9.89 -4.01 24.93
C ASN A 147 9.16 -5.34 25.28
N GLN A 148 9.50 -5.97 26.39
CA GLN A 148 8.76 -7.13 26.95
C GLN A 148 7.56 -6.69 27.80
N ASP A 149 6.91 -5.61 27.40
CA ASP A 149 5.71 -5.09 28.04
C ASP A 149 4.47 -5.67 27.35
N SER A 150 3.36 -5.72 28.10
CA SER A 150 2.08 -6.20 27.57
C SER A 150 1.36 -5.18 26.68
N THR A 151 1.90 -3.97 26.53
CA THR A 151 1.30 -2.92 25.71
C THR A 151 1.26 -3.32 24.24
N THR A 152 0.08 -3.25 23.62
CA THR A 152 -0.14 -3.58 22.21
C THR A 152 -0.31 -2.33 21.35
N ARG A 153 -0.95 -1.29 21.89
CA ARG A 153 -1.14 0.01 21.21
C ARG A 153 -1.50 1.10 22.20
N PHE A 154 -1.27 2.34 21.80
CA PHE A 154 -1.84 3.52 22.44
C PHE A 154 -3.02 4.06 21.61
N GLU A 155 -3.90 4.79 22.27
CA GLU A 155 -4.95 5.56 21.63
C GLU A 155 -4.95 6.97 22.26
N LEU A 156 -4.75 7.97 21.39
CA LEU A 156 -4.79 9.38 21.76
C LEU A 156 -6.11 9.97 21.26
N GLU A 157 -6.97 10.34 22.17
CA GLU A 157 -8.18 11.10 21.89
C GLU A 157 -7.90 12.58 22.04
N HIS A 158 -7.92 13.32 20.93
CA HIS A 158 -7.58 14.76 20.91
C HIS A 158 -8.35 15.47 19.80
N PRO A 159 -8.76 16.74 19.98
CA PRO A 159 -9.27 17.55 18.87
C PRO A 159 -8.24 17.61 17.75
N ILE A 160 -8.62 17.28 16.52
CA ILE A 160 -7.73 17.34 15.36
C ILE A 160 -8.12 18.56 14.52
N GLU A 161 -7.26 19.58 14.49
CA GLU A 161 -7.56 20.85 13.81
C GLU A 161 -7.85 20.64 12.32
N ALA A 162 -7.12 19.77 11.66
CA ALA A 162 -7.24 19.50 10.23
C ALA A 162 -8.66 19.08 9.80
N ILE A 163 -9.45 18.50 10.70
CA ILE A 163 -10.80 18.00 10.45
C ILE A 163 -11.85 18.57 11.39
N SER A 164 -11.51 19.61 12.14
CA SER A 164 -12.42 20.21 13.12
C SER A 164 -13.70 20.81 12.52
N THR A 165 -13.67 21.12 11.21
CA THR A 165 -14.83 21.57 10.44
C THR A 165 -15.64 20.43 9.82
N MET A 166 -15.30 19.17 10.13
CA MET A 166 -15.90 17.97 9.56
C MET A 166 -16.42 17.02 10.65
N PRO A 167 -17.46 17.38 11.41
CA PRO A 167 -17.92 16.62 12.60
C PRO A 167 -18.47 15.23 12.28
N SER A 168 -18.73 14.93 11.01
CA SER A 168 -19.28 13.62 10.59
C SER A 168 -18.30 12.45 10.65
N LEU A 169 -17.07 12.68 11.11
CA LEU A 169 -16.00 11.67 11.06
C LEU A 169 -15.56 11.19 12.44
N ALA A 170 -16.49 10.87 13.31
CA ALA A 170 -16.20 10.29 14.62
C ALA A 170 -15.34 9.02 14.57
N GLY A 171 -15.32 8.33 13.43
CA GLY A 171 -14.48 7.14 13.19
C GLY A 171 -13.16 7.38 12.46
N PHE A 172 -12.81 8.64 12.14
CA PHE A 172 -11.51 8.98 11.57
C PHE A 172 -10.38 8.65 12.56
N THR A 173 -9.32 8.05 12.08
CA THR A 173 -8.17 7.70 12.91
C THR A 173 -6.88 7.93 12.12
N LEU A 174 -6.00 8.76 12.65
CA LEU A 174 -4.61 8.81 12.19
C LEU A 174 -3.83 7.71 12.91
N VAL A 175 -3.19 6.84 12.15
CA VAL A 175 -2.43 5.71 12.71
C VAL A 175 -0.95 6.03 12.62
N ASP A 176 -0.33 6.32 13.77
CA ASP A 176 1.10 6.49 13.91
C ASP A 176 1.77 5.11 14.04
N THR A 177 2.62 4.75 13.07
CA THR A 177 3.28 3.45 13.02
C THR A 177 4.76 3.57 13.39
N PRO A 178 5.36 2.58 14.08
CA PRO A 178 6.81 2.52 14.26
C PRO A 178 7.54 2.55 12.91
N GLY A 179 8.66 3.28 12.85
CA GLY A 179 9.48 3.35 11.64
C GLY A 179 10.20 2.01 11.34
N PRO A 180 10.52 1.69 10.09
CA PRO A 180 11.15 0.42 9.73
C PRO A 180 12.51 0.19 10.40
N ASN A 181 13.34 1.23 10.53
CA ASN A 181 14.65 1.14 11.20
C ASN A 181 14.57 1.16 12.74
N GLU A 182 13.40 1.46 13.30
CA GLU A 182 13.14 1.27 14.73
C GLU A 182 13.06 -0.22 15.08
N TRP A 183 12.87 -1.06 14.06
CA TRP A 183 12.80 -2.51 14.20
C TRP A 183 14.17 -3.20 14.34
N GLU A 184 15.22 -2.61 13.75
CA GLU A 184 16.57 -3.20 13.72
C GLU A 184 17.43 -2.82 14.93
N SER A 185 17.16 -1.69 15.56
CA SER A 185 18.00 -1.17 16.66
C SER A 185 17.81 -1.88 18.01
N VAL A 186 16.83 -2.77 18.11
CA VAL A 186 16.53 -3.50 19.36
C VAL A 186 16.58 -4.99 19.08
N SER A 187 17.48 -5.69 19.73
CA SER A 187 17.72 -7.13 19.66
C SER A 187 16.54 -8.02 20.14
N LEU A 188 15.31 -7.51 20.14
CA LEU A 188 14.14 -8.11 20.76
C LEU A 188 12.90 -7.99 19.87
N ASN A 189 12.36 -9.15 19.46
CA ASN A 189 11.04 -9.34 18.80
C ASN A 189 10.75 -8.40 17.61
N THR A 190 11.72 -8.21 16.72
CA THR A 190 11.58 -7.48 15.45
C THR A 190 10.38 -7.93 14.62
N THR A 191 9.99 -9.19 14.72
CA THR A 191 8.86 -9.78 14.00
C THR A 191 7.52 -9.18 14.45
N SER A 192 7.34 -8.85 15.72
CA SER A 192 6.08 -8.32 16.26
C SER A 192 5.81 -6.87 15.83
N LEU A 193 6.80 -5.98 15.92
CA LEU A 193 6.66 -4.57 15.52
C LEU A 193 6.47 -4.44 14.00
N LYS A 194 7.22 -5.24 13.24
CA LYS A 194 7.07 -5.34 11.77
C LYS A 194 5.69 -5.83 11.38
N GLN A 195 5.17 -6.87 12.04
CA GLN A 195 3.82 -7.38 11.82
C GLN A 195 2.75 -6.35 12.17
N THR A 196 2.88 -5.63 13.28
CA THR A 196 1.93 -4.60 13.70
C THR A 196 1.85 -3.45 12.71
N ALA A 197 3.01 -3.00 12.19
CA ALA A 197 3.04 -1.98 11.15
C ALA A 197 2.46 -2.50 9.82
N LEU A 198 2.77 -3.73 9.43
CA LEU A 198 2.21 -4.37 8.22
C LEU A 198 0.69 -4.58 8.33
N GLU A 199 0.21 -4.93 9.51
CA GLU A 199 -1.21 -5.14 9.77
C GLU A 199 -1.99 -3.80 9.76
N ALA A 200 -1.43 -2.76 10.38
CA ALA A 200 -1.98 -1.41 10.32
C ALA A 200 -2.13 -0.92 8.87
N LEU A 201 -1.17 -1.23 8.02
CA LEU A 201 -1.19 -0.81 6.61
C LEU A 201 -2.11 -1.64 5.71
N ARG A 202 -2.40 -2.88 6.09
CA ARG A 202 -3.43 -3.69 5.40
C ARG A 202 -4.84 -3.20 5.68
N THR A 203 -5.05 -2.55 6.82
CA THR A 203 -6.37 -2.11 7.29
C THR A 203 -6.65 -0.63 7.03
N CYS A 204 -5.65 0.15 6.59
CA CYS A 204 -5.80 1.59 6.38
C CYS A 204 -6.35 1.93 4.99
N ASP A 205 -7.17 2.98 4.95
CA ASP A 205 -7.82 3.47 3.73
C ASP A 205 -6.93 4.39 2.92
N ALA A 206 -5.95 5.05 3.58
CA ALA A 206 -4.93 5.86 2.92
C ALA A 206 -3.60 5.81 3.67
N ILE A 207 -2.50 6.13 2.96
CA ILE A 207 -1.15 6.15 3.50
C ILE A 207 -0.50 7.50 3.21
N LEU A 208 0.01 8.14 4.26
CA LEU A 208 0.91 9.28 4.19
C LEU A 208 2.34 8.81 4.41
N PHE A 209 3.16 8.95 3.40
CA PHE A 209 4.55 8.52 3.44
C PHE A 209 5.47 9.73 3.65
N ILE A 210 6.07 9.85 4.86
CA ILE A 210 6.92 10.99 5.20
C ILE A 210 8.37 10.69 4.90
N LEU A 211 8.96 11.51 4.06
CA LEU A 211 10.36 11.46 3.64
C LEU A 211 11.12 12.64 4.21
N ASP A 212 12.39 12.45 4.56
CA ASP A 212 13.25 13.50 5.06
C ASP A 212 14.02 14.16 3.89
N TYR A 213 13.80 15.47 3.66
CA TYR A 213 14.53 16.23 2.65
C TYR A 213 16.05 16.13 2.83
N THR A 214 16.55 16.13 4.08
CA THR A 214 17.99 16.08 4.35
C THR A 214 18.62 14.73 3.99
N ALA A 215 17.86 13.65 4.06
CA ALA A 215 18.34 12.31 3.74
C ALA A 215 18.41 12.04 2.22
N PHE A 216 17.77 12.86 1.38
CA PHE A 216 17.97 12.83 -0.08
C PHE A 216 19.35 13.32 -0.52
N ARG A 217 20.08 14.00 0.35
CA ARG A 217 21.49 14.34 0.12
C ARG A 217 22.40 13.13 0.13
N ASP A 218 22.09 12.08 0.92
CA ASP A 218 23.00 11.02 1.32
C ASP A 218 22.62 9.63 0.78
N ASN A 219 21.69 9.53 -0.20
CA ASN A 219 21.14 8.29 -0.77
C ASN A 219 20.50 7.29 0.24
N THR A 220 20.47 7.61 1.51
CA THR A 220 19.95 6.73 2.57
C THR A 220 18.43 6.51 2.48
N ASN A 221 17.70 7.41 1.84
CA ASN A 221 16.26 7.27 1.65
C ASN A 221 15.89 6.34 0.49
N SER A 222 16.80 6.10 -0.46
CA SER A 222 16.53 5.20 -1.58
C SER A 222 16.39 3.76 -1.11
N GLU A 223 17.26 3.29 -0.21
CA GLU A 223 17.19 1.94 0.36
C GLU A 223 15.93 1.74 1.19
N LEU A 224 15.55 2.76 1.97
CA LEU A 224 14.36 2.68 2.81
C LEU A 224 13.05 2.74 2.02
N LEU A 225 13.02 3.57 0.97
CA LEU A 225 11.89 3.61 0.04
C LEU A 225 11.77 2.29 -0.70
N GLN A 226 12.91 1.72 -1.10
CA GLN A 226 13.02 0.41 -1.71
C GLN A 226 12.47 -0.69 -0.80
N ASP A 227 12.96 -0.78 0.43
CA ASP A 227 12.50 -1.79 1.42
C ASP A 227 10.98 -1.69 1.69
N LEU A 228 10.46 -0.47 1.78
CA LEU A 228 9.04 -0.25 2.04
C LEU A 228 8.16 -0.59 0.84
N ILE A 229 8.60 -0.26 -0.37
CA ILE A 229 7.92 -0.62 -1.61
C ILE A 229 7.99 -2.13 -1.82
N GLU A 230 9.13 -2.77 -1.59
CA GLU A 230 9.31 -4.21 -1.73
C GLU A 230 8.42 -5.03 -0.80
N GLN A 231 8.33 -4.61 0.45
CA GLN A 231 7.53 -5.31 1.45
C GLN A 231 6.01 -5.09 1.26
N ARG A 232 5.59 -4.18 0.37
CA ARG A 232 4.20 -3.72 0.21
C ARG A 232 3.71 -3.69 -1.21
N LYS A 233 4.40 -4.30 -2.14
CA LYS A 233 3.98 -4.38 -3.55
C LYS A 233 2.53 -4.79 -3.71
N GLU A 234 2.05 -5.78 -2.91
CA GLU A 234 0.66 -6.22 -2.95
C GLU A 234 -0.33 -5.11 -2.54
N PHE A 235 0.02 -4.31 -1.51
CA PHE A 235 -0.85 -3.24 -1.02
C PHE A 235 -0.79 -1.98 -1.89
N LEU A 236 0.41 -1.58 -2.33
CA LEU A 236 0.60 -0.42 -3.21
C LEU A 236 -0.07 -0.66 -4.57
N ALA A 237 -0.03 -1.89 -5.02
CA ALA A 237 -0.65 -2.35 -6.23
C ALA A 237 -2.18 -2.20 -6.25
N GLU A 238 -2.81 -2.48 -5.13
CA GLU A 238 -4.27 -2.37 -4.98
C GLU A 238 -4.73 -0.93 -4.66
N ASN A 239 -3.82 -0.04 -4.23
CA ASN A 239 -4.18 1.26 -3.63
C ASN A 239 -3.33 2.46 -4.11
N THR A 240 -2.85 2.46 -5.36
CA THR A 240 -2.03 3.56 -5.90
C THR A 240 -2.65 4.95 -5.76
N GLY A 241 -3.98 5.05 -5.81
CA GLY A 241 -4.73 6.30 -5.61
C GLY A 241 -4.86 6.75 -4.14
N LYS A 242 -4.37 5.95 -3.17
CA LYS A 242 -4.47 6.22 -1.73
C LYS A 242 -3.11 6.51 -1.07
N LEU A 243 -2.06 6.66 -1.88
CA LEU A 243 -0.70 6.88 -1.41
C LEU A 243 -0.26 8.32 -1.68
N TYR A 244 0.12 9.01 -0.62
CA TYR A 244 0.58 10.40 -0.66
C TYR A 244 1.98 10.50 -0.07
N PHE A 245 2.88 11.20 -0.76
CA PHE A 245 4.25 11.42 -0.30
C PHE A 245 4.41 12.82 0.26
N VAL A 246 5.06 12.91 1.41
CA VAL A 246 5.31 14.17 2.11
C VAL A 246 6.80 14.32 2.30
N LEU A 247 7.42 15.23 1.55
CA LEU A 247 8.83 15.61 1.71
C LEU A 247 8.94 16.63 2.84
N ASN A 248 9.25 16.15 4.04
CA ASN A 248 9.33 16.96 5.26
C ASN A 248 10.74 17.57 5.46
N LYS A 249 10.84 18.56 6.33
CA LYS A 249 12.08 19.29 6.70
C LYS A 249 12.68 20.09 5.55
N VAL A 250 11.85 20.59 4.64
CA VAL A 250 12.33 21.49 3.58
C VAL A 250 12.92 22.82 4.11
N ASP A 251 12.60 23.16 5.35
CA ASP A 251 13.19 24.27 6.09
C ASP A 251 14.71 24.12 6.29
N ARG A 252 15.24 22.91 6.30
CA ARG A 252 16.67 22.63 6.46
C ARG A 252 17.49 22.77 5.18
N LYS A 253 16.88 23.26 4.11
CA LYS A 253 17.56 23.57 2.86
C LYS A 253 18.60 24.66 3.07
N ALA A 254 19.88 24.38 2.77
CA ALA A 254 20.92 25.40 2.71
C ALA A 254 20.89 26.12 1.35
N GLU A 255 21.47 27.35 1.30
CA GLU A 255 21.52 28.14 0.04
C GLU A 255 22.19 27.42 -1.13
N ARG A 256 23.16 26.53 -0.84
CA ARG A 256 23.91 25.75 -1.84
C ARG A 256 23.21 24.45 -2.25
N ASP A 257 22.11 24.09 -1.63
CA ASP A 257 21.38 22.88 -1.93
C ASP A 257 20.55 23.01 -3.21
N ARG A 258 20.24 21.88 -3.82
CA ARG A 258 19.32 21.85 -4.94
C ARG A 258 17.98 22.50 -4.58
N PRO A 259 17.32 23.20 -5.51
CA PRO A 259 15.95 23.66 -5.31
C PRO A 259 15.03 22.51 -4.89
N VAL A 260 14.08 22.77 -3.99
CA VAL A 260 13.12 21.74 -3.53
C VAL A 260 12.35 21.13 -4.71
N ALA A 261 12.04 21.95 -5.73
CA ALA A 261 11.37 21.47 -6.94
C ALA A 261 12.18 20.39 -7.69
N ASP A 262 13.51 20.55 -7.78
CA ASP A 262 14.39 19.58 -8.44
C ASP A 262 14.48 18.26 -7.64
N VAL A 263 14.42 18.35 -6.31
CA VAL A 263 14.38 17.17 -5.42
C VAL A 263 13.05 16.44 -5.57
N ILE A 264 11.94 17.18 -5.65
CA ILE A 264 10.60 16.59 -5.89
C ILE A 264 10.57 15.88 -7.25
N GLU A 265 11.13 16.49 -8.29
CA GLU A 265 11.15 15.87 -9.63
C GLU A 265 12.04 14.62 -9.66
N SER A 266 13.21 14.65 -9.02
CA SER A 266 14.05 13.46 -8.87
C SER A 266 13.33 12.35 -8.07
N LEU A 267 12.61 12.71 -7.01
CA LEU A 267 11.80 11.78 -6.23
C LEU A 267 10.65 11.21 -7.07
N ARG A 268 9.99 12.04 -7.88
CA ARG A 268 8.92 11.60 -8.79
C ARG A 268 9.42 10.57 -9.78
N ILE A 269 10.58 10.81 -10.39
CA ILE A 269 11.21 9.87 -11.33
C ILE A 269 11.50 8.55 -10.61
N ASN A 270 12.11 8.58 -9.43
CA ASN A 270 12.40 7.38 -8.65
C ASN A 270 11.13 6.60 -8.28
N LEU A 271 10.07 7.30 -7.85
CA LEU A 271 8.79 6.67 -7.49
C LEU A 271 8.11 6.03 -8.70
N VAL A 272 8.21 6.65 -9.88
CA VAL A 272 7.72 6.06 -11.14
C VAL A 272 8.54 4.83 -11.51
N GLU A 273 9.88 4.87 -11.34
CA GLU A 273 10.76 3.70 -11.52
C GLU A 273 10.41 2.56 -10.56
N PHE A 274 9.94 2.87 -9.36
CA PHE A 274 9.43 1.90 -8.38
C PHE A 274 7.99 1.42 -8.64
N GLY A 275 7.39 1.79 -9.77
CA GLY A 275 6.07 1.32 -10.17
C GLY A 275 4.90 2.09 -9.57
N ILE A 276 5.12 3.29 -9.05
CA ILE A 276 4.06 4.20 -8.59
C ILE A 276 3.78 5.22 -9.70
N PRO A 277 2.77 5.01 -10.55
CA PRO A 277 2.43 5.96 -11.58
C PRO A 277 1.88 7.25 -10.95
N GLU A 278 2.30 8.40 -11.47
CA GLU A 278 1.80 9.72 -11.07
C GLU A 278 1.83 9.98 -9.53
N PRO A 279 3.00 9.84 -8.86
CA PRO A 279 3.07 10.02 -7.42
C PRO A 279 2.74 11.46 -7.02
N ILE A 280 1.86 11.61 -6.03
CA ILE A 280 1.49 12.91 -5.47
C ILE A 280 2.47 13.24 -4.34
N ILE A 281 3.28 14.28 -4.51
CA ILE A 281 4.35 14.65 -3.58
C ILE A 281 4.13 16.07 -3.09
N TYR A 282 4.09 16.24 -1.78
CA TYR A 282 3.97 17.52 -1.10
C TYR A 282 5.25 17.84 -0.34
N SER A 283 5.70 19.10 -0.40
CA SER A 283 6.84 19.59 0.39
C SER A 283 6.35 20.34 1.62
N VAL A 284 6.88 19.99 2.80
CA VAL A 284 6.47 20.62 4.07
C VAL A 284 7.63 20.86 5.03
N SER A 285 7.41 21.77 5.96
CA SER A 285 8.14 21.87 7.21
C SER A 285 7.18 21.65 8.39
N GLY A 286 7.13 20.41 8.88
CA GLY A 286 6.27 20.07 10.00
C GLY A 286 6.59 20.88 11.26
N TRP A 287 7.88 21.18 11.51
CA TRP A 287 8.31 21.97 12.66
C TRP A 287 7.88 23.43 12.56
N GLN A 288 8.11 24.06 11.41
CA GLN A 288 7.66 25.43 11.15
C GLN A 288 6.13 25.55 11.28
N GLY A 289 5.40 24.58 10.69
CA GLY A 289 3.95 24.56 10.76
C GLY A 289 3.42 24.39 12.18
N LEU A 290 4.00 23.49 12.98
CA LEU A 290 3.61 23.27 14.37
C LEU A 290 3.83 24.53 15.20
N LEU A 291 5.04 25.11 15.18
CA LEU A 291 5.35 26.30 15.96
C LEU A 291 4.46 27.47 15.57
N SER A 292 4.26 27.70 14.27
CA SER A 292 3.38 28.76 13.77
C SER A 292 1.95 28.62 14.29
N LYS A 293 1.40 27.41 14.30
CA LYS A 293 0.06 27.15 14.85
C LYS A 293 -0.03 27.39 16.34
N LEU A 294 0.94 26.89 17.11
CA LEU A 294 0.98 27.08 18.55
C LEU A 294 1.05 28.57 18.92
N ILE A 295 1.83 29.37 18.18
CA ILE A 295 1.92 30.81 18.37
C ILE A 295 0.57 31.48 18.06
N GLN A 296 -0.06 31.19 16.92
CA GLN A 296 -1.36 31.76 16.55
C GLN A 296 -2.49 31.39 17.52
N GLN A 297 -2.43 30.20 18.12
CA GLN A 297 -3.40 29.75 19.12
C GLN A 297 -3.12 30.28 20.54
N GLY A 298 -2.00 30.98 20.75
CA GLY A 298 -1.57 31.41 22.09
C GLY A 298 -1.20 30.25 23.03
N LYS A 299 -0.86 29.06 22.45
CA LYS A 299 -0.46 27.86 23.18
C LYS A 299 1.04 27.58 23.13
N ALA A 300 1.81 28.47 22.49
CA ALA A 300 3.26 28.33 22.41
C ALA A 300 3.88 28.53 23.79
N THR A 301 4.83 27.68 24.17
CA THR A 301 5.68 27.86 25.34
C THR A 301 6.85 28.78 25.00
N ASP A 302 7.55 29.29 26.02
CA ASP A 302 8.77 30.10 25.82
C ASP A 302 9.82 29.36 24.96
N ILE A 303 9.89 28.03 25.09
CA ILE A 303 10.79 27.20 24.28
C ILE A 303 10.34 27.23 22.82
N HIS A 304 9.04 27.08 22.55
CA HIS A 304 8.49 27.12 21.20
C HIS A 304 8.70 28.48 20.51
N ILE A 305 8.53 29.58 21.27
CA ILE A 305 8.78 30.93 20.77
C ILE A 305 10.27 31.10 20.44
N LYS A 306 11.14 30.69 21.35
CA LYS A 306 12.58 30.76 21.14
C LYS A 306 13.04 29.92 19.94
N ASP A 307 12.56 28.69 19.81
CA ASP A 307 12.88 27.85 18.66
C ASP A 307 12.38 28.49 17.34
N PHE A 308 11.20 29.11 17.35
CA PHE A 308 10.70 29.83 16.20
C PHE A 308 11.59 31.03 15.83
N GLU A 309 12.02 31.78 16.80
CA GLU A 309 12.95 32.91 16.61
C GLU A 309 14.30 32.45 16.06
N ASP A 310 14.88 31.39 16.64
CA ASP A 310 16.22 30.92 16.31
C ASP A 310 16.25 30.28 14.89
N PHE A 311 15.20 29.60 14.48
CA PHE A 311 15.20 28.80 13.21
C PHE A 311 14.46 29.47 12.06
N PHE A 312 13.44 30.30 12.32
CA PHE A 312 12.54 30.79 11.27
C PHE A 312 12.47 32.31 11.14
N SER A 313 12.47 33.07 12.22
CA SER A 313 12.21 34.52 12.18
C SER A 313 13.16 35.28 11.26
N ALA A 314 14.42 34.87 11.18
CA ALA A 314 15.41 35.52 10.33
C ALA A 314 15.07 35.51 8.81
N ARG A 315 14.22 34.59 8.38
CA ARG A 315 13.77 34.52 6.97
C ARG A 315 12.76 35.60 6.62
N TYR A 316 12.04 36.10 7.61
CA TYR A 316 11.00 37.11 7.49
C TYR A 316 11.48 38.52 7.80
N ALA A 317 12.82 38.70 7.88
CA ALA A 317 13.40 39.99 8.15
C ALA A 317 13.11 41.00 7.04
N GLU A 318 12.56 42.14 7.41
CA GLU A 318 12.29 43.26 6.52
C GLU A 318 13.40 44.31 6.61
N ARG A 319 13.43 45.27 5.70
CA ARG A 319 14.33 46.43 5.78
C ARG A 319 13.51 47.66 6.03
N ASP A 320 13.95 48.42 7.05
CA ASP A 320 13.36 49.73 7.34
C ASP A 320 13.73 50.78 6.27
N GLU A 321 13.14 51.94 6.34
CA GLU A 321 13.42 53.05 5.43
C GLU A 321 14.90 53.47 5.39
N ARG A 322 15.68 53.07 6.38
CA ARG A 322 17.13 53.32 6.49
C ARG A 322 17.98 52.12 6.07
N GLY A 323 17.35 51.05 5.52
CA GLY A 323 18.02 49.85 5.09
C GLY A 323 18.48 48.89 6.19
N ARG A 324 18.08 49.11 7.43
CA ARG A 324 18.40 48.23 8.56
C ARG A 324 17.47 47.05 8.58
N ARG A 325 18.03 45.87 8.87
CA ARG A 325 17.27 44.63 8.99
C ARG A 325 16.45 44.64 10.29
N ILE A 326 15.14 44.53 10.16
CA ILE A 326 14.20 44.37 11.28
C ILE A 326 13.60 42.99 11.16
N ILE A 327 13.58 42.23 12.24
CA ILE A 327 12.89 40.94 12.35
C ILE A 327 11.57 41.24 13.08
N PRO A 328 10.40 40.98 12.43
CA PRO A 328 9.11 41.17 13.07
C PRO A 328 8.93 40.19 14.24
N LEU A 329 7.94 40.44 15.09
CA LEU A 329 7.63 39.55 16.20
C LEU A 329 7.10 38.18 15.70
N PRO A 330 7.33 37.10 16.47
CA PRO A 330 6.82 35.76 16.11
C PRO A 330 5.33 35.74 15.80
N GLU A 331 4.51 36.47 16.53
CA GLU A 331 3.06 36.56 16.34
C GLU A 331 2.68 37.21 15.01
N GLU A 332 3.48 38.15 14.54
CA GLU A 332 3.27 38.84 13.25
C GLU A 332 3.66 37.96 12.07
N ILE A 333 4.69 37.13 12.25
CA ILE A 333 5.25 36.24 11.22
C ILE A 333 4.44 34.93 11.15
N ALA A 334 3.90 34.43 12.24
CA ALA A 334 3.31 33.11 12.35
C ALA A 334 2.27 32.78 11.26
N PRO A 335 1.37 33.70 10.83
CA PRO A 335 0.42 33.40 9.74
C PRO A 335 1.10 33.12 8.41
N GLN A 336 2.09 33.91 8.04
CA GLN A 336 2.85 33.71 6.80
C GLN A 336 3.71 32.45 6.90
N ALA A 337 4.40 32.25 8.03
CA ALA A 337 5.23 31.08 8.27
C ALA A 337 4.41 29.77 8.24
N LEU A 338 3.17 29.79 8.70
CA LEU A 338 2.26 28.65 8.59
C LEU A 338 1.96 28.31 7.11
N ASN A 339 1.65 29.32 6.30
CA ASN A 339 1.40 29.11 4.87
C ASN A 339 2.65 28.55 4.16
N ASP A 340 3.83 29.15 4.45
CA ASP A 340 5.10 28.72 3.85
C ASP A 340 5.53 27.33 4.30
N SER A 341 5.00 26.84 5.43
CA SER A 341 5.27 25.49 5.94
C SER A 341 4.70 24.36 5.06
N GLY A 342 3.73 24.66 4.18
CA GLY A 342 3.01 23.70 3.37
C GLY A 342 1.98 22.85 4.14
N ILE A 343 1.88 22.99 5.46
CA ILE A 343 0.91 22.23 6.28
C ILE A 343 -0.54 22.52 5.90
N PRO A 344 -0.98 23.79 5.68
CA PRO A 344 -2.34 24.08 5.24
C PRO A 344 -2.72 23.36 3.93
N ILE A 345 -1.80 23.30 2.97
CA ILE A 345 -2.03 22.62 1.68
C ILE A 345 -2.32 21.12 1.92
N ILE A 346 -1.55 20.46 2.79
CA ILE A 346 -1.81 19.05 3.12
C ILE A 346 -3.14 18.88 3.85
N GLN A 347 -3.47 19.78 4.77
CA GLN A 347 -4.75 19.73 5.46
C GLN A 347 -5.93 19.79 4.47
N GLU A 348 -5.91 20.74 3.56
CA GLU A 348 -6.99 20.95 2.60
C GLU A 348 -7.00 19.90 1.48
N THR A 349 -5.85 19.63 0.85
CA THR A 349 -5.81 18.80 -0.36
C THR A 349 -5.70 17.31 -0.06
N VAL A 350 -5.13 16.93 1.09
CA VAL A 350 -4.95 15.52 1.45
C VAL A 350 -5.94 15.10 2.52
N ILE A 351 -5.82 15.65 3.73
CA ILE A 351 -6.62 15.17 4.87
C ILE A 351 -8.11 15.39 4.61
N GLN A 352 -8.54 16.57 4.20
CA GLN A 352 -9.95 16.85 3.92
C GLN A 352 -10.45 16.09 2.70
N THR A 353 -9.66 16.01 1.63
CA THR A 353 -10.04 15.27 0.41
C THR A 353 -10.17 13.77 0.68
N ILE A 354 -9.20 13.18 1.37
CA ILE A 354 -9.25 11.78 1.79
C ILE A 354 -10.50 11.54 2.62
N THR A 355 -10.77 12.41 3.56
CA THR A 355 -11.90 12.35 4.47
C THR A 355 -13.24 12.43 3.71
N GLN A 356 -13.37 13.37 2.76
CA GLN A 356 -14.58 13.54 1.93
C GLN A 356 -14.79 12.34 1.00
N ASN A 357 -13.74 11.87 0.33
CA ASN A 357 -13.84 10.71 -0.58
C ASN A 357 -14.26 9.45 0.16
N SER A 358 -13.82 9.29 1.39
CA SER A 358 -14.15 8.14 2.22
C SER A 358 -15.57 8.18 2.73
N GLY A 359 -16.03 9.37 3.13
CA GLY A 359 -17.43 9.57 3.46
C GLY A 359 -18.32 9.21 2.27
N TRP A 360 -18.00 9.69 1.07
CA TRP A 360 -18.74 9.36 -0.15
C TRP A 360 -18.72 7.85 -0.45
N ASN A 361 -17.56 7.20 -0.41
CA ASN A 361 -17.45 5.76 -0.66
C ASN A 361 -18.25 4.94 0.35
N LEU A 362 -18.14 5.28 1.65
CA LEU A 362 -18.90 4.61 2.70
C LEU A 362 -20.41 4.71 2.46
N LEU A 363 -20.91 5.93 2.19
CA LEU A 363 -22.33 6.15 1.92
C LEU A 363 -22.78 5.42 0.65
N SER A 364 -21.93 5.41 -0.40
CA SER A 364 -22.23 4.71 -1.66
C SER A 364 -22.33 3.20 -1.46
N ASP A 365 -21.35 2.60 -0.77
CA ASP A 365 -21.33 1.16 -0.51
C ASP A 365 -22.53 0.70 0.33
N VAL A 366 -22.89 1.48 1.36
CA VAL A 366 -24.06 1.17 2.18
C VAL A 366 -25.36 1.32 1.36
N LEU A 367 -25.46 2.38 0.56
CA LEU A 367 -26.63 2.60 -0.30
C LEU A 367 -26.79 1.49 -1.34
N ASP A 368 -25.69 0.94 -1.87
CA ASP A 368 -25.71 -0.21 -2.78
C ASP A 368 -26.25 -1.46 -2.07
N GLU A 369 -25.84 -1.72 -0.83
CA GLU A 369 -26.37 -2.86 -0.06
C GLU A 369 -27.85 -2.65 0.32
N LEU A 370 -28.27 -1.43 0.63
CA LEU A 370 -29.68 -1.10 0.85
C LEU A 370 -30.53 -1.35 -0.41
N ASN A 371 -30.05 -0.92 -1.57
CA ASN A 371 -30.72 -1.15 -2.86
C ASN A 371 -30.85 -2.65 -3.18
N LYS A 372 -29.78 -3.43 -2.96
CA LYS A 372 -29.81 -4.89 -3.14
C LYS A 372 -30.82 -5.54 -2.21
N ALA A 373 -30.85 -5.12 -0.94
CA ALA A 373 -31.80 -5.64 0.04
C ALA A 373 -33.25 -5.32 -0.34
N ALA A 374 -33.55 -4.06 -0.69
CA ALA A 374 -34.89 -3.64 -1.07
C ALA A 374 -35.38 -4.36 -2.34
N LYS A 375 -34.53 -4.48 -3.36
CA LYS A 375 -34.84 -5.24 -4.59
C LYS A 375 -35.09 -6.72 -4.28
N ALA A 376 -34.26 -7.36 -3.44
CA ALA A 376 -34.43 -8.76 -3.07
C ALA A 376 -35.76 -9.01 -2.38
N ILE A 377 -36.24 -8.07 -1.54
CA ILE A 377 -37.54 -8.15 -0.88
C ILE A 377 -38.67 -7.95 -1.88
N ASP A 378 -38.58 -6.96 -2.79
CA ASP A 378 -39.58 -6.71 -3.83
C ASP A 378 -39.71 -7.92 -4.78
N GLU A 379 -38.60 -8.50 -5.19
CA GLU A 379 -38.57 -9.72 -6.02
C GLU A 379 -39.27 -10.91 -5.33
N THR A 380 -39.07 -11.04 -4.02
CA THR A 380 -39.76 -12.05 -3.22
C THR A 380 -41.28 -11.84 -3.25
N PHE A 381 -41.75 -10.62 -3.05
CA PHE A 381 -43.20 -10.31 -3.13
C PHE A 381 -43.78 -10.55 -4.53
N ILE A 382 -43.06 -10.16 -5.59
CA ILE A 382 -43.50 -10.42 -6.97
C ILE A 382 -43.67 -11.95 -7.18
N THR A 383 -42.73 -12.74 -6.71
CA THR A 383 -42.74 -14.20 -6.86
C THR A 383 -43.92 -14.82 -6.12
N ASP A 384 -44.15 -14.37 -4.88
CA ASP A 384 -45.31 -14.83 -4.10
C ASP A 384 -46.65 -14.49 -4.74
N ILE A 385 -46.84 -13.20 -5.08
CA ILE A 385 -48.08 -12.74 -5.73
C ILE A 385 -48.37 -13.56 -6.98
N ARG A 386 -47.37 -13.78 -7.85
CA ARG A 386 -47.50 -14.61 -9.04
C ARG A 386 -47.85 -16.06 -8.69
N GLY A 387 -47.18 -16.63 -7.69
CA GLY A 387 -47.42 -18.00 -7.22
C GLY A 387 -48.81 -18.18 -6.66
N TRP A 388 -49.39 -17.16 -5.99
CA TRP A 388 -50.77 -17.20 -5.50
C TRP A 388 -51.81 -16.97 -6.62
N GLN A 389 -51.44 -16.31 -7.71
CA GLN A 389 -52.33 -16.06 -8.87
C GLN A 389 -52.43 -17.29 -9.81
N LEU A 390 -51.44 -18.20 -9.80
CA LEU A 390 -51.45 -19.42 -10.65
C LEU A 390 -52.35 -20.51 -10.06
N GLU A 391 -52.88 -21.40 -10.90
CA GLU A 391 -53.48 -22.65 -10.43
C GLU A 391 -52.39 -23.53 -9.75
N PHE A 392 -52.82 -24.33 -8.74
CA PHE A 392 -51.84 -25.09 -7.92
C PHE A 392 -50.99 -26.08 -8.75
N ASP A 393 -51.61 -26.77 -9.68
CA ASP A 393 -50.91 -27.73 -10.59
C ASP A 393 -49.93 -27.00 -11.54
N GLU A 394 -50.32 -25.80 -12.02
CA GLU A 394 -49.43 -24.97 -12.84
C GLU A 394 -48.26 -24.44 -12.02
N LEU A 395 -48.47 -24.06 -10.77
CA LEU A 395 -47.40 -23.66 -9.85
C LEU A 395 -46.42 -24.81 -9.60
N LEU A 396 -46.90 -26.04 -9.35
CA LEU A 396 -46.07 -27.21 -9.17
C LEU A 396 -45.20 -27.48 -10.43
N GLN A 397 -45.79 -27.39 -11.62
CA GLN A 397 -45.05 -27.56 -12.85
C GLN A 397 -43.95 -26.53 -13.02
N LYS A 398 -44.22 -25.25 -12.75
CA LYS A 398 -43.25 -24.17 -12.83
C LYS A 398 -42.11 -24.32 -11.80
N ILE A 399 -42.41 -24.78 -10.61
CA ILE A 399 -41.38 -25.07 -9.58
C ILE A 399 -40.47 -26.22 -10.04
N GLU A 400 -41.05 -27.28 -10.66
CA GLU A 400 -40.26 -28.38 -11.17
C GLU A 400 -39.37 -27.98 -12.33
N GLU A 401 -39.86 -27.11 -13.21
CA GLU A 401 -39.09 -26.49 -14.29
C GLU A 401 -37.96 -25.64 -13.71
N TYR A 402 -38.24 -24.80 -12.71
CA TYR A 402 -37.21 -24.00 -12.05
C TYR A 402 -36.13 -24.88 -11.40
N LYS A 403 -36.48 -25.96 -10.70
CA LYS A 403 -35.51 -26.88 -10.12
C LYS A 403 -34.57 -27.47 -11.20
N LYS A 404 -35.11 -27.85 -12.36
CA LYS A 404 -34.31 -28.34 -13.50
C LYS A 404 -33.36 -27.27 -14.03
N HIS A 405 -33.84 -26.01 -14.17
CA HIS A 405 -32.99 -24.89 -14.62
C HIS A 405 -31.96 -24.50 -13.59
N SER A 406 -32.29 -24.54 -12.31
CA SER A 406 -31.32 -24.28 -11.20
C SER A 406 -30.18 -25.30 -11.20
N ASP A 407 -30.50 -26.60 -11.43
CA ASP A 407 -29.46 -27.63 -11.50
C ASP A 407 -28.62 -27.49 -12.79
N LEU A 408 -29.23 -27.08 -13.90
CA LEU A 408 -28.51 -26.74 -15.12
C LEU A 408 -27.57 -25.54 -14.87
N ALA A 409 -28.05 -24.48 -14.25
CA ALA A 409 -27.26 -23.31 -13.92
C ALA A 409 -26.06 -23.65 -13.00
N LYS A 410 -26.25 -24.47 -11.96
CA LYS A 410 -25.15 -24.97 -11.12
C LYS A 410 -24.10 -25.74 -11.91
N ASN A 411 -24.52 -26.58 -12.88
CA ASN A 411 -23.63 -27.30 -13.76
C ASN A 411 -22.89 -26.36 -14.74
N GLN A 412 -23.56 -25.35 -15.25
CA GLN A 412 -22.95 -24.31 -16.09
C GLN A 412 -21.91 -23.51 -15.30
N VAL A 413 -22.22 -23.07 -14.08
CA VAL A 413 -21.26 -22.40 -13.17
C VAL A 413 -20.03 -23.30 -12.93
N ALA A 414 -20.22 -24.60 -12.70
CA ALA A 414 -19.12 -25.55 -12.54
C ALA A 414 -18.26 -25.69 -13.82
N THR A 415 -18.88 -25.56 -14.99
CA THR A 415 -18.19 -25.58 -16.30
C THR A 415 -17.39 -24.29 -16.49
N VAL A 416 -17.98 -23.14 -16.19
CA VAL A 416 -17.29 -21.84 -16.21
C VAL A 416 -16.09 -21.88 -15.27
N LYS A 417 -16.25 -22.43 -14.06
CA LYS A 417 -15.15 -22.61 -13.09
C LYS A 417 -13.97 -23.39 -13.67
N LYS A 418 -14.23 -24.48 -14.37
CA LYS A 418 -13.19 -25.27 -15.05
C LYS A 418 -12.50 -24.47 -16.16
N SER A 419 -13.27 -23.71 -16.95
CA SER A 419 -12.74 -22.83 -18.00
C SER A 419 -11.84 -21.73 -17.41
N VAL A 420 -12.29 -21.09 -16.34
CA VAL A 420 -11.52 -20.07 -15.60
C VAL A 420 -10.21 -20.65 -15.06
N GLU A 421 -10.25 -21.85 -14.46
CA GLU A 421 -9.06 -22.52 -13.96
C GLU A 421 -8.05 -22.85 -15.08
N ALA A 422 -8.53 -23.33 -16.23
CA ALA A 422 -7.68 -23.58 -17.40
C ALA A 422 -7.03 -22.28 -17.94
N GLN A 423 -7.79 -21.19 -18.01
CA GLN A 423 -7.29 -19.87 -18.43
C GLN A 423 -6.26 -19.31 -17.43
N LYS A 424 -6.51 -19.48 -16.15
CA LYS A 424 -5.57 -19.11 -15.08
C LYS A 424 -4.23 -19.85 -15.24
N GLN A 425 -4.26 -21.15 -15.51
CA GLN A 425 -3.05 -21.94 -15.76
C GLN A 425 -2.32 -21.49 -17.04
N LEU A 426 -3.05 -21.14 -18.08
CA LEU A 426 -2.47 -20.58 -19.30
C LEU A 426 -1.76 -19.26 -19.02
N LEU A 427 -2.38 -18.37 -18.25
CA LEU A 427 -1.79 -17.09 -17.84
C LEU A 427 -0.49 -17.29 -17.07
N ILE A 428 -0.50 -18.16 -16.04
CA ILE A 428 0.68 -18.53 -15.27
C ILE A 428 1.80 -19.07 -16.17
N SER A 429 1.46 -19.95 -17.11
CA SER A 429 2.46 -20.55 -18.02
C SER A 429 3.07 -19.50 -18.97
N THR A 430 2.26 -18.58 -19.49
CA THR A 430 2.71 -17.51 -20.38
C THR A 430 3.69 -16.58 -19.67
N PHE A 431 3.39 -16.21 -18.43
CA PHE A 431 4.29 -15.39 -17.62
C PHE A 431 5.57 -16.13 -17.25
N SER A 432 5.46 -17.39 -16.85
CA SER A 432 6.64 -18.21 -16.53
C SER A 432 7.59 -18.32 -17.74
N GLN A 433 7.06 -18.51 -18.93
CA GLN A 433 7.87 -18.52 -20.15
C GLN A 433 8.56 -17.18 -20.43
N GLY A 434 7.82 -16.06 -20.24
CA GLY A 434 8.37 -14.73 -20.43
C GLY A 434 9.50 -14.40 -19.45
N ILE A 435 9.33 -14.74 -18.18
CA ILE A 435 10.32 -14.51 -17.13
C ILE A 435 11.55 -15.41 -17.33
N ASN A 436 11.37 -16.68 -17.69
CA ASN A 436 12.49 -17.58 -17.99
C ASN A 436 13.30 -17.10 -19.21
N LYS A 437 12.61 -16.61 -20.25
CA LYS A 437 13.29 -16.04 -21.42
C LYS A 437 14.10 -14.78 -21.07
N PHE A 438 13.59 -13.96 -20.16
CA PHE A 438 14.33 -12.84 -19.61
C PHE A 438 15.61 -13.35 -18.90
N ALA A 439 15.47 -14.31 -17.98
CA ALA A 439 16.60 -14.88 -17.24
C ALA A 439 17.71 -15.40 -18.17
N ASP A 440 17.33 -16.17 -19.18
CA ASP A 440 18.29 -16.71 -20.16
C ASP A 440 18.98 -15.58 -20.95
N THR A 441 18.25 -14.53 -21.31
CA THR A 441 18.81 -13.38 -22.04
C THR A 441 19.77 -12.59 -21.16
N ALA A 442 19.40 -12.30 -19.93
CA ALA A 442 20.21 -11.56 -18.96
C ALA A 442 21.49 -12.34 -18.62
N LYS A 443 21.39 -13.66 -18.40
CA LYS A 443 22.55 -14.52 -18.14
C LYS A 443 23.54 -14.57 -19.31
N LYS A 444 23.01 -14.75 -20.54
CA LYS A 444 23.84 -14.75 -21.75
C LYS A 444 24.56 -13.42 -21.93
N ARG A 445 23.83 -12.30 -21.76
CA ARG A 445 24.40 -10.98 -21.97
C ARG A 445 25.50 -10.68 -20.97
N THR A 446 25.27 -10.94 -19.67
CA THR A 446 26.27 -10.74 -18.61
C THR A 446 27.48 -11.65 -18.79
N ALA A 447 27.28 -12.91 -19.14
CA ALA A 447 28.38 -13.84 -19.43
C ALA A 447 29.23 -13.34 -20.62
N THR A 448 28.58 -12.90 -21.73
CA THR A 448 29.31 -12.37 -22.89
C THR A 448 30.13 -11.12 -22.57
N GLU A 449 29.63 -10.22 -21.72
CA GLU A 449 30.39 -9.02 -21.32
C GLU A 449 31.61 -9.38 -20.46
N ILE A 450 31.47 -10.38 -19.56
CA ILE A 450 32.57 -10.88 -18.72
C ILE A 450 33.61 -11.66 -19.57
N GLU A 451 33.17 -12.49 -20.52
CA GLU A 451 34.07 -13.19 -21.47
C GLU A 451 34.88 -12.18 -22.31
N ARG A 452 34.29 -11.07 -22.73
CA ARG A 452 35.01 -10.00 -23.41
C ARG A 452 36.10 -9.37 -22.56
N VAL A 453 35.93 -9.28 -21.24
CA VAL A 453 36.97 -8.82 -20.34
C VAL A 453 38.15 -9.80 -20.36
N ALA A 454 37.89 -11.10 -20.26
CA ALA A 454 38.94 -12.14 -20.31
C ALA A 454 39.68 -12.18 -21.67
N GLU A 455 38.94 -12.06 -22.78
CA GLU A 455 39.55 -11.99 -24.12
C GLU A 455 40.47 -10.77 -24.31
N ASN A 456 40.05 -9.60 -23.85
CA ASN A 456 40.81 -8.37 -23.98
C ASN A 456 42.04 -8.37 -23.04
N GLN A 457 41.94 -8.98 -21.88
CA GLN A 457 43.11 -9.21 -21.02
C GLN A 457 44.18 -10.07 -21.73
N SER A 458 43.77 -11.11 -22.46
CA SER A 458 44.71 -12.00 -23.15
C SER A 458 45.40 -11.29 -24.35
N LYS A 459 44.76 -10.33 -25.02
CA LYS A 459 45.30 -9.64 -26.20
C LYS A 459 46.19 -8.46 -25.87
N LYS A 460 46.33 -8.00 -24.63
CA LYS A 460 47.06 -6.82 -24.17
C LYS A 460 46.82 -5.55 -25.02
N SER A 461 45.66 -5.42 -25.64
CA SER A 461 45.35 -4.31 -26.53
C SER A 461 44.36 -3.35 -25.83
N LEU A 462 44.75 -2.08 -25.76
CA LEU A 462 43.86 -1.02 -25.36
C LEU A 462 42.73 -0.87 -26.41
N PRO A 463 41.48 -0.62 -26.03
CA PRO A 463 40.37 -0.57 -26.94
C PRO A 463 40.46 0.64 -27.84
N GLN A 464 40.50 0.43 -29.16
CA GLN A 464 40.47 1.50 -30.19
C GLN A 464 39.05 2.00 -30.50
N ASN A 465 37.99 1.40 -29.92
CA ASN A 465 36.63 1.74 -30.22
C ASN A 465 35.86 2.18 -28.95
N LYS A 466 35.17 3.33 -29.06
CA LYS A 466 34.35 3.95 -27.99
C LYS A 466 33.06 3.23 -27.64
N ASN A 467 32.87 1.96 -28.01
CA ASN A 467 31.72 1.21 -27.56
C ASN A 467 31.89 0.86 -26.05
N GLN A 468 31.03 1.42 -25.22
CA GLN A 468 31.00 1.15 -23.78
C GLN A 468 30.68 -0.35 -23.55
N ASN A 469 31.70 -1.15 -23.25
CA ASN A 469 31.57 -2.52 -22.76
C ASN A 469 32.22 -2.62 -21.36
N LEU A 470 32.01 -3.72 -20.65
CA LEU A 470 32.51 -3.90 -19.28
C LEU A 470 34.04 -3.70 -19.23
N PHE A 471 34.78 -4.17 -20.23
CA PHE A 471 36.24 -3.99 -20.26
C PHE A 471 36.64 -2.52 -20.35
N THR A 472 36.04 -1.74 -21.28
CA THR A 472 36.32 -0.30 -21.38
C THR A 472 35.90 0.45 -20.13
N TYR A 473 34.80 0.05 -19.50
CA TYR A 473 34.33 0.64 -18.24
C TYR A 473 35.30 0.36 -17.07
N LEU A 474 35.82 -0.85 -16.98
CA LEU A 474 36.85 -1.21 -16.00
C LEU A 474 38.16 -0.44 -16.24
N VAL A 475 38.62 -0.36 -17.50
CA VAL A 475 39.82 0.40 -17.85
C VAL A 475 39.70 1.89 -17.55
N ASP A 476 38.54 2.48 -17.81
CA ASP A 476 38.28 3.90 -17.51
C ASP A 476 38.27 4.20 -15.99
N LYS A 477 37.70 3.31 -15.19
CA LYS A 477 37.60 3.49 -13.73
C LYS A 477 38.88 3.14 -12.96
N ILE A 478 39.62 2.15 -13.42
CA ILE A 478 40.78 1.57 -12.70
C ILE A 478 41.98 1.23 -13.61
N GLY A 479 42.13 1.90 -14.74
CA GLY A 479 43.14 1.60 -15.76
C GLY A 479 44.55 1.46 -15.22
N SER A 480 44.97 2.26 -14.24
CA SER A 480 46.27 2.15 -13.57
C SER A 480 46.48 0.86 -12.77
N LEU A 481 45.40 0.21 -12.31
CA LEU A 481 45.45 -1.07 -11.62
C LEU A 481 45.47 -2.26 -12.59
N PHE A 482 44.90 -2.07 -13.79
CA PHE A 482 44.83 -3.08 -14.85
C PHE A 482 46.19 -3.28 -15.56
N GLU A 483 46.98 -2.21 -15.77
CA GLU A 483 48.27 -2.27 -16.46
C GLU A 483 49.39 -2.95 -15.62
N ALA A 484 49.27 -2.95 -14.29
CA ALA A 484 50.34 -3.37 -13.40
C ALA A 484 50.39 -4.90 -13.11
N ASN A 485 49.37 -5.69 -13.47
CA ASN A 485 49.21 -7.04 -12.96
C ASN A 485 48.60 -8.02 -13.97
N SER A 486 49.40 -8.54 -14.92
CA SER A 486 48.98 -9.64 -15.79
C SER A 486 49.03 -10.97 -15.02
N SER A 487 47.89 -11.53 -14.68
CA SER A 487 47.76 -12.94 -14.34
C SER A 487 48.09 -13.80 -15.58
N SER A 488 48.66 -14.98 -15.40
CA SER A 488 48.79 -15.94 -16.50
C SER A 488 47.46 -16.55 -16.92
N ASP A 489 46.41 -16.39 -16.13
CA ASP A 489 45.06 -16.83 -16.37
C ASP A 489 44.21 -15.61 -16.81
N PRO A 490 43.65 -15.61 -18.04
CA PRO A 490 42.87 -14.49 -18.55
C PRO A 490 41.52 -14.28 -17.81
N TYR A 491 41.07 -15.27 -17.05
CA TYR A 491 39.84 -15.16 -16.25
C TYR A 491 40.08 -14.65 -14.84
N LYS A 492 41.36 -14.31 -14.46
CA LYS A 492 41.69 -13.81 -13.14
C LYS A 492 42.23 -12.38 -13.21
N ILE A 493 41.56 -11.47 -12.47
CA ILE A 493 42.08 -10.12 -12.26
C ILE A 493 42.84 -10.10 -10.95
N ARG A 494 44.16 -9.86 -11.06
CA ARG A 494 45.09 -9.88 -9.91
C ARG A 494 45.36 -8.46 -9.43
N VAL A 495 45.26 -8.22 -8.12
CA VAL A 495 45.57 -6.94 -7.47
C VAL A 495 46.42 -7.13 -6.22
N LYS A 496 47.07 -6.04 -5.78
CA LYS A 496 48.02 -6.08 -4.66
C LYS A 496 47.37 -5.92 -3.29
N ASN A 497 46.19 -5.40 -3.21
CA ASN A 497 45.52 -5.23 -1.94
C ASN A 497 44.01 -5.61 -2.03
N ARG A 498 43.43 -5.91 -0.88
CA ARG A 498 42.06 -6.38 -0.77
C ARG A 498 41.06 -5.29 -1.17
N LYS A 499 41.36 -4.01 -0.86
CA LYS A 499 40.43 -2.90 -1.18
C LYS A 499 40.28 -2.71 -2.70
N ASP A 500 41.36 -2.88 -3.47
CA ASP A 500 41.29 -2.80 -4.93
C ASP A 500 40.44 -3.93 -5.51
N ALA A 501 40.54 -5.16 -4.93
CA ALA A 501 39.69 -6.28 -5.33
C ALA A 501 38.19 -6.01 -5.05
N GLU A 502 37.87 -5.51 -3.86
CA GLU A 502 36.49 -5.14 -3.50
C GLU A 502 35.96 -4.02 -4.41
N GLN A 503 36.79 -3.06 -4.79
CA GLN A 503 36.44 -1.98 -5.72
C GLN A 503 36.14 -2.52 -7.12
N ILE A 504 36.90 -3.48 -7.63
CA ILE A 504 36.62 -4.14 -8.92
C ILE A 504 35.28 -4.86 -8.88
N GLY A 505 34.99 -5.59 -7.80
CA GLY A 505 33.70 -6.23 -7.62
C GLY A 505 32.53 -5.25 -7.66
N LYS A 506 32.67 -4.07 -7.01
CA LYS A 506 31.66 -3.00 -7.08
C LYS A 506 31.48 -2.46 -8.50
N ILE A 507 32.55 -2.23 -9.24
CA ILE A 507 32.50 -1.72 -10.62
C ILE A 507 31.81 -2.72 -11.56
N ILE A 508 32.05 -4.03 -11.40
CA ILE A 508 31.36 -5.07 -12.16
C ILE A 508 29.85 -5.03 -11.85
N ASN A 509 29.47 -4.86 -10.58
CA ASN A 509 28.09 -4.72 -10.17
C ASN A 509 27.44 -3.44 -10.76
N GLU A 510 28.11 -2.29 -10.65
CA GLU A 510 27.64 -1.01 -11.19
C GLU A 510 27.39 -1.08 -12.71
N TYR A 511 28.15 -1.89 -13.43
CA TYR A 511 27.96 -2.09 -14.86
C TYR A 511 26.85 -3.10 -15.20
N CYS A 512 26.80 -4.23 -14.50
CA CYS A 512 25.87 -5.31 -14.82
C CYS A 512 24.44 -5.03 -14.32
N THR A 513 24.29 -4.35 -13.19
CA THR A 513 22.97 -4.09 -12.58
C THR A 513 22.03 -3.32 -13.51
N PRO A 514 22.40 -2.17 -14.13
CA PRO A 514 21.51 -1.46 -15.05
C PRO A 514 21.14 -2.28 -16.28
N ILE A 515 22.05 -3.11 -16.77
CA ILE A 515 21.77 -3.96 -17.94
C ILE A 515 20.70 -4.98 -17.62
N ILE A 516 20.81 -5.65 -16.48
CA ILE A 516 19.83 -6.65 -16.00
C ILE A 516 18.49 -5.98 -15.74
N GLN A 517 18.48 -4.82 -15.08
CA GLN A 517 17.27 -4.06 -14.78
C GLN A 517 16.55 -3.59 -16.05
N ASN A 518 17.26 -3.04 -17.03
CA ASN A 518 16.66 -2.62 -18.30
C ASN A 518 16.01 -3.79 -19.05
N PHE A 519 16.66 -4.97 -19.09
CA PHE A 519 16.05 -6.17 -19.68
C PHE A 519 14.80 -6.61 -18.94
N TRP A 520 14.78 -6.44 -17.61
CA TRP A 520 13.59 -6.74 -16.84
C TRP A 520 12.45 -5.77 -17.14
N LEU A 521 12.71 -4.45 -17.17
CA LEU A 521 11.71 -3.44 -17.49
C LEU A 521 11.06 -3.71 -18.85
N ASP A 522 11.85 -3.99 -19.90
CA ASP A 522 11.33 -4.36 -21.22
C ASP A 522 10.47 -5.63 -21.19
N THR A 523 10.80 -6.58 -20.31
CA THR A 523 10.06 -7.82 -20.17
C THR A 523 8.79 -7.58 -19.37
N GLN A 524 8.86 -6.83 -18.28
CA GLN A 524 7.74 -6.45 -17.44
C GLN A 524 6.68 -5.70 -18.26
N ASP A 525 7.06 -4.68 -19.03
CA ASP A 525 6.14 -3.91 -19.89
C ASP A 525 5.40 -4.79 -20.89
N ARG A 526 6.07 -5.79 -21.44
CA ARG A 526 5.46 -6.76 -22.36
C ARG A 526 4.48 -7.67 -21.63
N LEU A 527 4.89 -8.23 -20.49
CA LEU A 527 4.08 -9.12 -19.68
C LEU A 527 2.86 -8.41 -19.09
N VAL A 528 3.01 -7.13 -18.65
CA VAL A 528 1.89 -6.31 -18.18
C VAL A 528 0.86 -6.14 -19.28
N ARG A 529 1.28 -5.76 -20.50
CA ARG A 529 0.36 -5.56 -21.64
C ARG A 529 -0.35 -6.86 -22.03
N ASP A 530 0.40 -7.94 -22.16
CA ASP A 530 -0.17 -9.23 -22.53
C ASP A 530 -1.08 -9.80 -21.44
N GLY A 531 -0.68 -9.64 -20.18
CA GLY A 531 -1.43 -10.09 -19.03
C GLY A 531 -2.71 -9.30 -18.79
N THR A 532 -2.66 -7.97 -18.92
CA THR A 532 -3.86 -7.14 -18.80
C THR A 532 -4.89 -7.52 -19.86
N LYS A 533 -4.46 -7.70 -21.11
CA LYS A 533 -5.36 -8.12 -22.19
C LYS A 533 -6.00 -9.48 -21.94
N ILE A 534 -5.19 -10.49 -21.56
CA ILE A 534 -5.71 -11.84 -21.25
C ILE A 534 -6.69 -11.79 -20.09
N ARG A 535 -6.41 -10.98 -19.07
CA ARG A 535 -7.29 -10.82 -17.91
C ARG A 535 -8.59 -10.10 -18.25
N GLU A 536 -8.53 -9.03 -19.05
CA GLU A 536 -9.71 -8.32 -19.53
C GLU A 536 -10.62 -9.27 -20.34
N ASP A 537 -10.02 -10.04 -21.26
CA ASP A 537 -10.75 -11.05 -22.03
C ASP A 537 -11.38 -12.12 -21.11
N LEU A 538 -10.66 -12.55 -20.07
CA LEU A 538 -11.16 -13.52 -19.09
C LEU A 538 -12.31 -12.92 -18.25
N ALA A 539 -12.14 -11.72 -17.73
CA ALA A 539 -13.17 -11.05 -16.95
C ALA A 539 -14.45 -10.80 -17.78
N GLN A 540 -14.30 -10.41 -19.05
CA GLN A 540 -15.44 -10.25 -19.97
C GLN A 540 -16.15 -11.57 -20.25
N ARG A 541 -15.41 -12.66 -20.42
CA ARG A 541 -16.01 -14.01 -20.61
C ARG A 541 -16.75 -14.44 -19.36
N ILE A 542 -16.13 -14.36 -18.19
CA ILE A 542 -16.77 -14.70 -16.92
C ILE A 542 -18.07 -13.91 -16.76
N ARG A 543 -18.02 -12.59 -16.98
CA ARG A 543 -19.20 -11.71 -16.90
C ARG A 543 -20.29 -12.16 -17.88
N LYS A 544 -19.93 -12.42 -19.14
CA LYS A 544 -20.88 -12.82 -20.16
C LYS A 544 -21.51 -14.18 -19.87
N GLU A 545 -20.73 -15.17 -19.46
CA GLU A 545 -21.21 -16.52 -19.14
C GLU A 545 -22.08 -16.51 -17.87
N ILE A 546 -21.67 -15.77 -16.82
CA ILE A 546 -22.46 -15.61 -15.59
C ILE A 546 -23.75 -14.81 -15.86
N GLN A 547 -23.70 -13.78 -16.71
CA GLN A 547 -24.89 -13.04 -17.10
C GLN A 547 -25.85 -13.90 -17.88
N ALA A 548 -25.38 -14.74 -18.81
CA ALA A 548 -26.23 -15.68 -19.56
C ALA A 548 -26.94 -16.68 -18.63
N ILE A 549 -26.22 -17.21 -17.63
CA ILE A 549 -26.82 -18.08 -16.61
C ILE A 549 -27.89 -17.33 -15.78
N SER A 550 -27.61 -16.09 -15.45
CA SER A 550 -28.55 -15.22 -14.73
C SER A 550 -29.79 -14.92 -15.56
N ASP A 551 -29.60 -14.61 -16.84
CA ASP A 551 -30.71 -14.30 -17.78
C ASP A 551 -31.61 -15.53 -17.96
N ASP A 552 -31.04 -16.73 -18.14
CA ASP A 552 -31.79 -17.98 -18.22
C ASP A 552 -32.61 -18.24 -16.95
N LEU A 553 -32.03 -18.01 -15.78
CA LEU A 553 -32.75 -18.15 -14.51
C LEU A 553 -33.85 -17.08 -14.36
N SER A 554 -33.57 -15.85 -14.77
CA SER A 554 -34.48 -14.71 -14.62
C SER A 554 -35.68 -14.78 -15.57
N GLU A 555 -35.56 -15.44 -16.74
CA GLU A 555 -36.68 -15.66 -17.65
C GLU A 555 -37.82 -16.44 -16.99
N TYR A 556 -37.49 -17.40 -16.09
CA TYR A 556 -38.46 -18.15 -15.32
C TYR A 556 -39.04 -17.37 -14.13
N ILE A 557 -38.29 -16.41 -13.56
CA ILE A 557 -38.72 -15.65 -12.38
C ILE A 557 -39.15 -14.23 -12.76
N GLY A 558 -38.70 -13.76 -13.93
CA GLY A 558 -39.07 -12.43 -14.48
C GLY A 558 -38.27 -11.26 -13.89
N ASN A 559 -37.12 -11.55 -13.29
CA ASN A 559 -36.25 -10.54 -12.71
C ASN A 559 -34.78 -10.81 -13.11
N ALA A 560 -34.04 -9.75 -13.46
CA ALA A 560 -32.65 -9.85 -13.86
C ALA A 560 -31.69 -9.76 -12.67
N LEU A 561 -30.72 -10.69 -12.62
CA LEU A 561 -29.59 -10.63 -11.68
C LEU A 561 -28.44 -9.83 -12.30
N GLN A 562 -28.07 -8.70 -11.69
CA GLN A 562 -26.90 -7.95 -12.14
C GLN A 562 -25.63 -8.46 -11.44
N VAL A 563 -24.67 -8.92 -12.22
CA VAL A 563 -23.39 -9.47 -11.70
C VAL A 563 -22.28 -8.45 -11.87
N GLU A 564 -21.65 -8.07 -10.76
CA GLU A 564 -20.47 -7.21 -10.73
C GLU A 564 -19.18 -8.02 -10.66
N ILE A 565 -18.29 -7.83 -11.64
CA ILE A 565 -16.94 -8.40 -11.67
C ILE A 565 -15.93 -7.27 -11.77
N GLY A 566 -15.00 -7.23 -10.82
CA GLY A 566 -13.97 -6.20 -10.79
C GLY A 566 -12.91 -6.35 -11.89
N ASN A 567 -12.50 -5.24 -12.51
CA ASN A 567 -11.44 -5.17 -13.52
C ASN A 567 -10.19 -4.51 -12.94
N ASN A 568 -9.49 -5.18 -12.01
CA ASN A 568 -8.22 -4.65 -11.52
C ASN A 568 -7.04 -5.18 -12.37
N PRO A 569 -6.11 -4.36 -12.86
CA PRO A 569 -4.98 -4.83 -13.66
C PRO A 569 -4.06 -5.77 -12.86
N ILE A 570 -3.45 -6.75 -13.54
CA ILE A 570 -2.46 -7.63 -12.91
C ILE A 570 -1.18 -6.83 -12.70
N GLN A 571 -0.69 -6.82 -11.47
CA GLN A 571 0.54 -6.15 -11.13
C GLN A 571 1.69 -7.14 -11.06
N PHE A 572 2.83 -6.71 -11.61
CA PHE A 572 4.05 -7.51 -11.67
C PHE A 572 5.01 -7.11 -10.55
N PRO A 573 5.64 -8.10 -9.89
CA PRO A 573 6.72 -7.81 -8.95
C PRO A 573 7.92 -7.24 -9.71
N GLU A 574 8.65 -6.30 -9.09
CA GLU A 574 9.90 -5.78 -9.62
C GLU A 574 11.02 -6.82 -9.53
N PHE A 575 11.95 -6.72 -10.47
CA PHE A 575 13.15 -7.53 -10.43
C PHE A 575 14.28 -6.72 -9.78
N GLU A 576 14.70 -7.16 -8.61
CA GLU A 576 15.80 -6.56 -7.89
C GLU A 576 17.07 -7.34 -8.10
N PHE A 577 18.07 -6.68 -8.65
CA PHE A 577 19.42 -7.20 -8.70
C PHE A 577 20.30 -6.36 -7.76
N SER A 578 20.47 -6.83 -6.54
CA SER A 578 21.27 -6.15 -5.50
C SER A 578 22.78 -6.26 -5.71
N GLY A 579 23.23 -6.76 -6.89
CA GLY A 579 24.63 -7.00 -7.16
C GLY A 579 25.18 -8.27 -6.48
N ILE A 580 26.47 -8.50 -6.57
CA ILE A 580 27.16 -9.63 -5.94
C ILE A 580 28.38 -9.17 -5.17
N ASP A 581 28.74 -9.88 -4.11
CA ASP A 581 30.05 -9.79 -3.48
C ASP A 581 30.99 -10.70 -4.24
N ALA A 582 31.92 -10.14 -5.02
CA ALA A 582 32.92 -10.91 -5.73
C ALA A 582 33.81 -11.68 -4.73
N LYS A 583 33.98 -12.97 -4.93
CA LYS A 583 34.89 -13.77 -4.12
C LYS A 583 36.32 -13.35 -4.40
N VAL A 584 36.98 -12.81 -3.38
CA VAL A 584 38.40 -12.44 -3.42
C VAL A 584 39.22 -13.60 -2.88
N GLN A 585 40.08 -14.17 -3.72
CA GLN A 585 41.00 -15.21 -3.32
C GLN A 585 42.34 -14.58 -2.88
N HIS A 586 42.75 -14.85 -1.67
CA HIS A 586 44.08 -14.43 -1.15
C HIS A 586 45.14 -15.48 -1.46
N GLN A 587 46.25 -15.05 -2.05
CA GLN A 587 47.40 -15.90 -2.33
C GLN A 587 48.69 -15.19 -1.94
N GLN A 588 49.72 -15.96 -1.61
CA GLN A 588 51.08 -15.46 -1.38
C GLN A 588 51.95 -15.81 -2.59
N GLU A 589 52.47 -14.80 -3.27
CA GLU A 589 53.33 -14.94 -4.42
C GLU A 589 54.79 -14.69 -4.00
N ALA A 590 55.66 -15.64 -4.31
CA ALA A 590 57.10 -15.48 -4.11
C ALA A 590 57.71 -14.54 -5.17
N TYR A 591 58.41 -13.53 -4.75
CA TYR A 591 59.13 -12.67 -5.67
C TYR A 591 60.58 -12.47 -5.28
N ARG A 592 61.47 -12.27 -6.29
CA ARG A 592 62.87 -11.96 -6.08
C ARG A 592 63.06 -10.47 -5.90
N LYS A 593 63.64 -10.06 -4.79
CA LYS A 593 64.01 -8.68 -4.51
C LYS A 593 65.31 -8.33 -5.21
N LYS A 594 65.39 -7.22 -5.92
CA LYS A 594 66.64 -6.70 -6.47
C LYS A 594 67.42 -6.02 -5.36
N GLU A 595 68.65 -6.47 -5.14
CA GLU A 595 69.59 -5.84 -4.21
C GLU A 595 70.65 -5.08 -5.00
N SER A 596 70.93 -3.82 -4.62
CA SER A 596 72.04 -3.07 -5.14
C SER A 596 73.34 -3.47 -4.46
N LYS A 597 74.31 -3.96 -5.21
CA LYS A 597 75.68 -4.31 -4.71
C LYS A 597 76.67 -3.33 -5.30
N THR A 598 77.54 -2.81 -4.47
CA THR A 598 78.66 -1.93 -4.92
C THR A 598 79.84 -2.77 -5.36
N LYS A 599 80.44 -2.48 -6.51
CA LYS A 599 81.64 -3.14 -6.99
C LYS A 599 82.79 -2.87 -6.02
N CYS A 600 83.52 -3.93 -5.67
CA CYS A 600 84.71 -3.80 -4.88
C CYS A 600 85.73 -2.95 -5.64
N CYS A 601 86.10 -1.77 -5.14
CA CYS A 601 87.02 -0.78 -5.73
C CYS A 601 86.47 0.24 -6.73
N SER A 602 85.16 0.41 -6.89
CA SER A 602 84.60 1.51 -7.63
C SER A 602 83.26 1.96 -6.99
N ASN A 603 82.87 3.23 -7.12
CA ASN A 603 81.59 3.76 -6.60
C ASN A 603 80.38 3.37 -7.49
N GLU A 604 80.57 2.42 -8.39
CA GLU A 604 79.46 1.97 -9.26
C GLU A 604 78.62 0.91 -8.55
N THR A 605 77.35 1.13 -8.45
CA THR A 605 76.34 0.20 -7.96
C THR A 605 75.64 -0.52 -9.13
N TYR A 606 75.50 -1.85 -9.00
CA TYR A 606 74.77 -2.69 -9.93
C TYR A 606 73.75 -3.53 -9.16
N GLU A 607 72.56 -3.73 -9.82
CA GLU A 607 71.51 -4.52 -9.26
C GLU A 607 71.70 -6.00 -9.52
N VAL A 608 71.55 -6.82 -8.49
CA VAL A 608 71.60 -8.28 -8.55
C VAL A 608 70.31 -8.85 -7.93
N ASP A 609 69.73 -9.84 -8.58
CA ASP A 609 68.64 -10.58 -8.00
C ASP A 609 69.08 -11.28 -6.69
N ALA A 610 68.44 -10.93 -5.56
CA ALA A 610 68.70 -11.57 -4.29
C ALA A 610 68.18 -13.01 -4.31
N LYS A 611 69.01 -13.91 -3.66
CA LYS A 611 68.61 -15.32 -3.53
C LYS A 611 67.48 -15.58 -2.55
N ILE A 612 66.94 -14.54 -1.90
CA ILE A 612 65.94 -14.67 -0.86
C ILE A 612 64.60 -14.41 -1.51
N ASP A 613 63.73 -15.43 -1.54
CA ASP A 613 62.35 -15.30 -1.96
C ASP A 613 61.56 -14.54 -0.87
N SER A 614 61.01 -13.40 -1.22
CA SER A 614 60.04 -12.66 -0.40
C SER A 614 58.64 -13.00 -0.89
N PHE A 615 57.69 -13.07 0.02
CA PHE A 615 56.29 -13.31 -0.32
C PHE A 615 55.52 -11.99 -0.25
N ARG A 616 54.66 -11.77 -1.23
CA ARG A 616 53.70 -10.65 -1.22
C ARG A 616 52.31 -11.22 -1.29
N ASP A 617 51.38 -10.58 -0.56
CA ASP A 617 49.97 -10.90 -0.65
C ASP A 617 49.43 -10.38 -1.99
N VAL A 618 48.70 -11.24 -2.68
CA VAL A 618 47.98 -10.92 -3.90
C VAL A 618 46.53 -11.39 -3.78
N TYR A 619 45.64 -10.67 -4.40
CA TYR A 619 44.24 -10.94 -4.34
C TYR A 619 43.70 -11.12 -5.76
N ASP A 620 43.12 -12.28 -6.02
CA ASP A 620 42.59 -12.63 -7.34
C ASP A 620 41.06 -12.58 -7.30
N ILE A 621 40.46 -11.94 -8.29
CA ILE A 621 39.02 -12.00 -8.59
C ILE A 621 38.83 -12.93 -9.78
N ASP A 622 38.12 -14.03 -9.56
CA ASP A 622 37.78 -14.98 -10.59
C ASP A 622 36.52 -14.55 -11.35
N LEU A 623 36.66 -14.27 -12.64
CA LEU A 623 35.57 -13.83 -13.51
C LEU A 623 34.55 -14.94 -13.78
N GLN A 624 34.97 -16.22 -13.77
CA GLN A 624 34.05 -17.35 -13.93
C GLN A 624 33.17 -17.53 -12.68
N ASP A 625 33.79 -17.47 -11.50
CA ASP A 625 33.08 -17.50 -10.22
C ASP A 625 32.10 -16.31 -10.13
N THR A 626 32.55 -15.13 -10.58
CA THR A 626 31.71 -13.93 -10.62
C THR A 626 30.49 -14.10 -11.54
N THR A 627 30.70 -14.65 -12.75
CA THR A 627 29.61 -14.98 -13.69
C THR A 627 28.62 -15.95 -13.08
N TYR A 628 29.10 -17.00 -12.43
CA TYR A 628 28.27 -17.99 -11.77
C TYR A 628 27.43 -17.39 -10.64
N LEU A 629 28.00 -16.51 -9.82
CA LEU A 629 27.27 -15.81 -8.75
C LEU A 629 26.18 -14.87 -9.30
N ILE A 630 26.47 -14.16 -10.41
CA ILE A 630 25.46 -13.33 -11.09
C ILE A 630 24.28 -14.21 -11.57
N GLN A 631 24.60 -15.33 -12.23
CA GLN A 631 23.59 -16.26 -12.73
C GLN A 631 22.73 -16.84 -11.61
N GLN A 632 23.34 -17.26 -10.49
CA GLN A 632 22.61 -17.76 -9.33
C GLN A 632 21.66 -16.70 -8.74
N LYS A 633 22.09 -15.44 -8.64
CA LYS A 633 21.23 -14.36 -8.14
C LYS A 633 20.08 -14.04 -9.08
N ILE A 634 20.31 -14.07 -10.40
CA ILE A 634 19.23 -13.93 -11.39
C ILE A 634 18.22 -15.06 -11.20
N ASP A 635 18.66 -16.31 -11.07
CA ASP A 635 17.78 -17.47 -10.88
C ASP A 635 16.95 -17.37 -9.59
N ALA A 636 17.58 -17.04 -8.49
CA ALA A 636 16.90 -16.88 -7.20
C ALA A 636 15.83 -15.77 -7.24
N GLN A 637 16.13 -14.67 -7.93
CA GLN A 637 15.18 -13.59 -8.08
C GLN A 637 14.02 -13.93 -9.03
N VAL A 638 14.32 -14.67 -10.09
CA VAL A 638 13.31 -15.21 -11.03
C VAL A 638 12.35 -16.15 -10.31
N GLU A 639 12.87 -17.08 -9.51
CA GLU A 639 12.05 -18.03 -8.74
C GLU A 639 11.12 -17.29 -7.76
N LYS A 640 11.66 -16.31 -7.01
CA LYS A 640 10.88 -15.47 -6.10
C LYS A 640 9.76 -14.71 -6.83
N ASN A 641 10.07 -14.12 -7.99
CA ASN A 641 9.10 -13.37 -8.77
C ASN A 641 8.01 -14.26 -9.40
N LEU A 642 8.37 -15.47 -9.84
CA LEU A 642 7.41 -16.46 -10.33
C LEU A 642 6.42 -16.89 -9.25
N GLU A 643 6.90 -17.18 -8.04
CA GLU A 643 6.03 -17.53 -6.91
C GLU A 643 5.06 -16.40 -6.53
N LEU A 644 5.57 -15.17 -6.44
CA LEU A 644 4.74 -13.99 -6.13
C LEU A 644 3.67 -13.78 -7.20
N LEU A 645 4.05 -13.85 -8.47
CA LEU A 645 3.13 -13.69 -9.58
C LEU A 645 2.05 -14.77 -9.60
N GLN A 646 2.42 -16.03 -9.38
CA GLN A 646 1.47 -17.13 -9.27
C GLN A 646 0.44 -16.87 -8.17
N ARG A 647 0.86 -16.42 -7.00
CA ARG A 647 -0.04 -16.08 -5.88
C ARG A 647 -0.99 -14.93 -6.24
N VAL A 648 -0.48 -13.87 -6.87
CA VAL A 648 -1.29 -12.71 -7.29
C VAL A 648 -2.35 -13.13 -8.30
N ILE A 649 -1.96 -13.84 -9.36
CA ILE A 649 -2.90 -14.33 -10.40
C ILE A 649 -3.94 -15.27 -9.76
N GLN A 650 -3.49 -16.19 -8.91
CA GLN A 650 -4.37 -17.15 -8.24
C GLN A 650 -5.42 -16.45 -7.40
N LYS A 651 -5.01 -15.45 -6.61
CA LYS A 651 -5.91 -14.68 -5.74
C LYS A 651 -6.91 -13.87 -6.56
N GLN A 652 -6.44 -13.04 -7.49
CA GLN A 652 -7.28 -12.11 -8.25
C GLN A 652 -8.32 -12.83 -9.13
N VAL A 653 -7.89 -13.80 -9.93
CA VAL A 653 -8.81 -14.53 -10.83
C VAL A 653 -9.82 -15.38 -10.05
N SER A 654 -9.38 -15.98 -8.92
CA SER A 654 -10.29 -16.78 -8.08
C SER A 654 -11.29 -15.93 -7.32
N GLU A 655 -10.93 -14.72 -6.90
CA GLU A 655 -11.83 -13.81 -6.21
C GLU A 655 -12.89 -13.23 -7.15
N ASP A 656 -12.51 -12.85 -8.36
CA ASP A 656 -13.45 -12.34 -9.37
C ASP A 656 -14.53 -13.39 -9.70
N PHE A 657 -14.13 -14.64 -9.92
CA PHE A 657 -15.07 -15.72 -10.19
C PHE A 657 -15.94 -16.05 -8.96
N ARG A 658 -15.36 -16.09 -7.75
CA ARG A 658 -16.06 -16.44 -6.50
C ARG A 658 -17.20 -15.47 -6.18
N LYS A 659 -17.04 -14.19 -6.50
CA LYS A 659 -18.12 -13.19 -6.34
C LYS A 659 -19.33 -13.55 -7.21
N GLY A 660 -19.12 -13.82 -8.50
CA GLY A 660 -20.20 -14.22 -9.40
C GLY A 660 -20.83 -15.57 -9.05
N GLU A 661 -20.01 -16.59 -8.72
CA GLU A 661 -20.49 -17.91 -8.26
C GLU A 661 -21.38 -17.78 -7.01
N LYS A 662 -20.96 -16.95 -6.04
CA LYS A 662 -21.72 -16.69 -4.82
C LYS A 662 -23.07 -16.03 -5.14
N GLN A 663 -23.08 -14.98 -5.98
CA GLN A 663 -24.32 -14.28 -6.36
C GLN A 663 -25.35 -15.21 -6.99
N ILE A 664 -24.93 -16.08 -7.94
CA ILE A 664 -25.83 -17.04 -8.55
C ILE A 664 -26.34 -18.06 -7.53
N ASN A 665 -25.49 -18.60 -6.67
CA ASN A 665 -25.89 -19.58 -5.67
C ASN A 665 -26.86 -18.96 -4.65
N ASP A 666 -26.60 -17.74 -4.18
CA ASP A 666 -27.48 -17.02 -3.26
C ASP A 666 -28.85 -16.77 -3.92
N TYR A 667 -28.87 -16.41 -5.20
CA TYR A 667 -30.08 -16.24 -6.00
C TYR A 667 -30.89 -17.55 -6.10
N ILE A 668 -30.24 -18.64 -6.50
CA ILE A 668 -30.89 -19.96 -6.63
C ILE A 668 -31.47 -20.41 -5.29
N ASN A 669 -30.69 -20.32 -4.20
CA ASN A 669 -31.10 -20.76 -2.87
C ASN A 669 -32.26 -19.93 -2.34
N ARG A 670 -32.28 -18.61 -2.61
CA ARG A 670 -33.38 -17.73 -2.22
C ARG A 670 -34.69 -18.19 -2.85
N PHE A 671 -34.73 -18.38 -4.16
CA PHE A 671 -35.96 -18.77 -4.85
C PHE A 671 -36.37 -20.20 -4.59
N GLN A 672 -35.46 -21.15 -4.37
CA GLN A 672 -35.81 -22.49 -3.93
C GLN A 672 -36.54 -22.45 -2.57
N SER A 673 -35.99 -21.70 -1.63
CA SER A 673 -36.64 -21.52 -0.30
C SER A 673 -38.00 -20.84 -0.40
N GLU A 674 -38.13 -19.85 -1.28
CA GLU A 674 -39.35 -19.14 -1.52
C GLU A 674 -40.46 -20.02 -2.11
N PHE A 675 -40.12 -20.83 -3.08
CA PHE A 675 -41.07 -21.78 -3.68
C PHE A 675 -41.51 -22.88 -2.72
N ASP A 676 -40.59 -23.40 -1.91
CA ASP A 676 -40.91 -24.40 -0.89
C ASP A 676 -41.86 -23.83 0.20
N TYR A 677 -41.65 -22.55 0.58
CA TYR A 677 -42.57 -21.82 1.47
C TYR A 677 -43.93 -21.63 0.84
N LEU A 678 -43.99 -21.14 -0.39
CA LEU A 678 -45.21 -20.86 -1.14
C LEU A 678 -46.07 -22.11 -1.28
N LEU A 679 -45.49 -23.27 -1.58
CA LEU A 679 -46.21 -24.55 -1.65
C LEU A 679 -46.83 -24.92 -0.31
N LYS A 680 -46.12 -24.78 0.78
CA LYS A 680 -46.65 -25.08 2.14
C LYS A 680 -47.83 -24.14 2.50
N GLU A 681 -47.67 -22.83 2.25
CA GLU A 681 -48.75 -21.87 2.55
C GLU A 681 -50.00 -22.12 1.69
N ARG A 682 -49.83 -22.35 0.39
CA ARG A 682 -50.97 -22.64 -0.48
C ARG A 682 -51.69 -23.93 -0.10
N ALA A 683 -50.94 -24.98 0.27
CA ALA A 683 -51.55 -26.23 0.73
C ALA A 683 -52.42 -26.04 1.97
N THR A 684 -52.19 -25.01 2.79
CA THR A 684 -52.92 -24.79 4.06
C THR A 684 -53.96 -23.68 3.93
N ARG A 685 -53.80 -22.72 3.01
CA ARG A 685 -54.58 -21.47 2.96
C ARG A 685 -55.17 -21.16 1.57
N GLU A 686 -55.38 -22.17 0.70
CA GLU A 686 -55.85 -21.99 -0.67
C GLU A 686 -57.17 -21.17 -0.73
N LEU A 687 -58.09 -21.33 0.28
CA LEU A 687 -59.33 -20.59 0.34
C LEU A 687 -59.17 -19.10 0.67
N GLU A 688 -58.02 -18.68 1.17
CA GLU A 688 -57.68 -17.30 1.54
C GLU A 688 -56.84 -16.59 0.48
N ALA A 689 -56.64 -17.19 -0.71
CA ALA A 689 -55.70 -16.71 -1.73
C ALA A 689 -55.89 -15.21 -2.09
N SER A 690 -57.13 -14.76 -2.24
CA SER A 690 -57.41 -13.36 -2.58
C SER A 690 -57.01 -12.39 -1.45
N GLU A 691 -57.16 -12.79 -0.19
CA GLU A 691 -56.78 -11.98 0.96
C GLU A 691 -55.26 -11.90 1.09
N VAL A 692 -54.56 -13.04 0.88
CA VAL A 692 -53.10 -13.11 0.90
C VAL A 692 -52.51 -12.24 -0.22
N ILE A 693 -53.03 -12.31 -1.43
CA ILE A 693 -52.60 -11.45 -2.55
C ILE A 693 -52.74 -9.97 -2.20
N ALA A 694 -53.90 -9.55 -1.64
CA ALA A 694 -54.12 -8.15 -1.26
C ALA A 694 -53.11 -7.69 -0.19
N ILE A 695 -52.79 -8.52 0.78
CA ILE A 695 -51.77 -8.22 1.79
C ILE A 695 -50.38 -8.08 1.13
N LEU A 696 -49.98 -9.00 0.27
CA LEU A 696 -48.67 -8.98 -0.42
C LEU A 696 -48.56 -7.73 -1.33
N GLU A 697 -49.61 -7.36 -2.06
CA GLU A 697 -49.64 -6.16 -2.87
C GLU A 697 -49.49 -4.89 -2.00
N SER A 698 -50.14 -4.84 -0.84
CA SER A 698 -49.97 -3.75 0.11
C SER A 698 -48.53 -3.65 0.64
N GLN A 699 -47.88 -4.77 0.93
CA GLN A 699 -46.49 -4.82 1.36
C GLN A 699 -45.52 -4.38 0.24
N ARG A 700 -45.84 -4.74 -0.99
CA ARG A 700 -45.06 -4.33 -2.17
C ARG A 700 -45.12 -2.83 -2.43
N ILE A 701 -46.28 -2.21 -2.20
CA ILE A 701 -46.44 -0.74 -2.28
C ILE A 701 -45.48 -0.07 -1.30
N LYS A 702 -45.42 -0.54 -0.05
CA LYS A 702 -44.47 -0.02 0.95
C LYS A 702 -43.02 -0.18 0.48
N MET A 703 -42.68 -1.32 -0.14
CA MET A 703 -41.33 -1.55 -0.64
C MET A 703 -40.99 -0.59 -1.79
N SER A 704 -41.95 -0.25 -2.65
CA SER A 704 -41.72 0.72 -3.72
C SER A 704 -41.44 2.13 -3.17
N GLU A 705 -41.97 2.49 -2.01
CA GLU A 705 -41.68 3.76 -1.34
C GLU A 705 -40.20 3.77 -0.86
N TYR A 706 -39.70 2.68 -0.28
CA TYR A 706 -38.27 2.56 0.08
C TYR A 706 -37.36 2.62 -1.14
N LEU A 707 -37.70 1.92 -2.23
CA LEU A 707 -36.91 1.96 -3.47
C LEU A 707 -36.85 3.38 -4.06
N ASN A 708 -37.97 4.12 -4.05
CA ASN A 708 -37.98 5.50 -4.51
C ASN A 708 -37.13 6.41 -3.64
N GLU A 709 -37.17 6.26 -2.32
CA GLU A 709 -36.30 7.02 -1.40
C GLU A 709 -34.82 6.72 -1.66
N LEU A 710 -34.47 5.45 -1.86
CA LEU A 710 -33.08 5.07 -2.17
C LEU A 710 -32.60 5.63 -3.51
N VAL A 711 -33.48 5.70 -4.53
CA VAL A 711 -33.16 6.34 -5.82
C VAL A 711 -32.90 7.83 -5.61
N TYR A 712 -33.78 8.52 -4.86
CA TYR A 712 -33.58 9.93 -4.55
C TYR A 712 -32.27 10.21 -3.81
N VAL A 713 -31.95 9.39 -2.81
CA VAL A 713 -30.68 9.50 -2.07
C VAL A 713 -29.48 9.23 -3.00
N ARG A 714 -29.62 8.30 -3.95
CA ARG A 714 -28.57 8.02 -4.95
C ARG A 714 -28.32 9.24 -5.84
N GLU A 715 -29.34 9.90 -6.33
CA GLU A 715 -29.20 11.11 -7.16
C GLU A 715 -28.46 12.22 -6.39
N ILE A 716 -28.79 12.41 -5.11
CA ILE A 716 -28.07 13.36 -4.26
C ILE A 716 -26.60 12.96 -4.15
N LEU A 717 -26.32 11.70 -3.81
CA LEU A 717 -24.96 11.19 -3.60
C LEU A 717 -24.11 11.29 -4.88
N ASP A 718 -24.69 10.97 -6.04
CA ASP A 718 -24.01 11.04 -7.33
C ASP A 718 -23.67 12.47 -7.75
N SER A 719 -24.50 13.45 -7.33
CA SER A 719 -24.19 14.88 -7.54
C SER A 719 -22.91 15.32 -6.82
N TRP A 720 -22.49 14.59 -5.78
CA TRP A 720 -21.29 14.86 -4.97
C TRP A 720 -20.11 13.96 -5.31
N LYS A 721 -20.25 13.10 -6.30
CA LYS A 721 -19.18 12.19 -6.69
C LYS A 721 -17.88 12.95 -6.90
N PRO A 722 -16.81 12.61 -6.18
CA PRO A 722 -15.53 13.25 -6.34
C PRO A 722 -15.08 13.13 -7.80
N ARG A 723 -14.78 14.25 -8.44
CA ARG A 723 -14.19 14.21 -9.79
C ARG A 723 -12.79 13.66 -9.62
N ASN A 724 -12.52 12.48 -10.16
CA ASN A 724 -11.16 11.98 -10.30
C ASN A 724 -10.36 13.04 -11.07
N ARG A 725 -9.48 13.75 -10.37
CA ARG A 725 -8.50 14.65 -10.97
C ARG A 725 -7.22 13.90 -11.24
#